data_0f9d8eb08d68f248db33fdcc7beee8cb
#
_entry.id   0f9d8eb08d68f248db33fdcc7beee8cb
#
_cell.length_a   1.000
_cell.length_b   1.000
_cell.length_c   1.000
_cell.angle_alpha   90.00
_cell.angle_beta   90.00
_cell.angle_gamma   90.00
#
_symmetry.space_group_name_H-M   'P 1'
#
loop_
_entity.id
_entity.type
_entity.pdbx_description
1 polymer ?
#
loop_
_entity_poly.entity_id
_entity_poly.type
_entity_poly.pdbx_seq_one_letter_code
_entity_poly.pdbx_strand_id
1 'polypeptide(L)'
;MIRHFTILLLCFFSSSLSGQNIVVVDETNNELITGVAIFNLVKTKITTSDLDGRANINPFQSFERIYFQHISYLRKSVIKSNLKDTMFLAPKATDLNEVVISVSKFEQRKREVPQKIVSFQQENYELINPQTSADLLGSNGNIFIQKSQLGGGSPIIRGFSTNRVLITVDGVRLNNAIFRSGNIHNILSINPFNIENTEVILGSGSVIYGSDAIGGVMNFYTTTPRLSKSGEVELTTHNNLRYSTANREHTAQFAMNLGLRKLASHTSFSFSDFDNLKMGKSNENSYLTRSYVANVNGQDMIIPNNNPRIQKFTHYSQFHASQKFLYKVNERVTIDLGLHHAATSNIPRFDRLTIMESDNTPKYAEWDYGPQKWFLANTQFTKVSSRSQFFDKLKASLAYQNTEESRISRRFGNEFRLLRYESVDAISVNIDLDKSVLQNINFSYGIEYIHNYVRSNGISKNILNNQVELIASRYPNNSKWTTLASYLSLKYRPNSKLSFQTGIRYNKISIEADLTPNAQYYPLPYLNANLDTSALTGTAGVSWEQSKTFMWKLNVTSAFRAPNIDDVGKVFDSQPGYVVVPNNELDSEYAYGGELGLTINLNNSVFFDFSSYLTYLDNAIMRDFFSINGVSQIFYDGEMCSTLALQNLSKARIYGFEFGLKAQLSNSLEINSQFSLINGRQNNNHDIEVPVRHVVPTFGNAHIVWNNDKLTFDAFVNFSGSLDTDEISNELSSHLFAQDTQGRPYAPSWYTLNIRTKYKFSDTISLVGSIENILNQGYRPFASGISAPGSNFIFSISYKN
;
A
#
# COMPACT_ATOMS: atom_id res chain seq x y z
N MET A 1 -46.37 76.86 6.03
CA MET A 1 -45.69 75.79 6.79
C MET A 1 -46.05 74.40 6.40
N ILE A 2 -46.67 74.18 5.23
CA ILE A 2 -47.03 72.74 4.81
C ILE A 2 -46.20 72.26 3.59
N ARG A 3 -45.41 73.08 2.98
CA ARG A 3 -44.66 72.79 1.77
C ARG A 3 -43.21 72.17 2.05
N HIS A 4 -42.77 72.26 3.29
CA HIS A 4 -41.44 71.78 3.70
C HIS A 4 -41.44 70.37 4.39
N PHE A 5 -42.64 69.88 4.71
CA PHE A 5 -42.77 68.57 5.35
C PHE A 5 -42.87 67.38 4.34
N THR A 6 -43.23 67.70 3.08
CA THR A 6 -43.37 66.66 2.03
C THR A 6 -42.05 66.31 1.37
N ILE A 7 -41.00 67.19 1.47
CA ILE A 7 -39.66 66.95 0.95
C ILE A 7 -38.83 66.12 1.95
N LEU A 8 -39.10 66.19 3.24
CA LEU A 8 -38.40 65.40 4.24
C LEU A 8 -38.88 63.98 4.33
N LEU A 9 -40.07 63.65 3.82
CA LEU A 9 -40.57 62.25 3.80
C LEU A 9 -40.21 61.49 2.55
N LEU A 10 -39.67 62.15 1.49
CA LEU A 10 -39.17 61.49 0.28
C LEU A 10 -37.67 61.13 0.31
N CYS A 11 -36.94 61.65 1.31
CA CYS A 11 -35.52 61.33 1.50
C CYS A 11 -35.29 60.13 2.41
N PHE A 12 -36.30 59.55 3.06
CA PHE A 12 -36.15 58.39 3.94
C PHE A 12 -36.55 57.05 3.30
N PHE A 13 -36.84 56.95 2.00
CA PHE A 13 -37.12 55.73 1.27
C PHE A 13 -36.15 55.44 0.11
N SER A 14 -34.91 55.92 0.21
CA SER A 14 -33.77 55.28 -0.46
C SER A 14 -33.25 54.14 0.41
N SER A 15 -34.06 53.10 0.62
CA SER A 15 -33.58 51.82 1.02
C SER A 15 -32.62 51.35 -0.06
N SER A 16 -31.32 51.38 0.22
CA SER A 16 -30.28 50.73 -0.53
C SER A 16 -30.74 49.29 -0.73
N LEU A 17 -31.19 48.95 -1.94
CA LEU A 17 -31.21 47.56 -2.42
C LEU A 17 -29.77 47.08 -2.49
N SER A 18 -29.15 46.76 -1.34
CA SER A 18 -27.90 46.02 -1.31
C SER A 18 -28.25 44.63 -1.87
N GLY A 19 -27.90 44.41 -3.09
CA GLY A 19 -28.01 43.10 -3.72
C GLY A 19 -27.24 42.10 -2.83
N GLN A 20 -27.85 40.97 -2.53
CA GLN A 20 -27.17 39.90 -1.77
C GLN A 20 -26.10 39.31 -2.70
N ASN A 21 -24.83 39.72 -2.47
CA ASN A 21 -23.67 39.21 -3.17
C ASN A 21 -22.95 38.23 -2.24
N ILE A 22 -22.45 37.15 -2.81
CA ILE A 22 -21.56 36.18 -2.12
C ILE A 22 -20.19 36.28 -2.73
N VAL A 23 -19.17 35.91 -1.95
CA VAL A 23 -17.81 35.71 -2.44
C VAL A 23 -17.52 34.21 -2.52
N VAL A 24 -16.99 33.76 -3.66
CA VAL A 24 -16.61 32.36 -3.86
C VAL A 24 -15.07 32.27 -3.77
N VAL A 25 -14.60 31.40 -2.87
CA VAL A 25 -13.18 31.24 -2.57
C VAL A 25 -12.76 29.79 -2.59
N ASP A 26 -11.49 29.56 -2.85
CA ASP A 26 -10.85 28.25 -2.74
C ASP A 26 -10.75 27.84 -1.24
N GLU A 27 -11.21 26.64 -0.91
CA GLU A 27 -11.23 26.12 0.45
C GLU A 27 -9.83 25.87 1.03
N THR A 28 -8.80 25.72 0.18
CA THR A 28 -7.44 25.37 0.59
C THR A 28 -6.52 26.56 0.81
N ASN A 29 -6.64 27.61 -0.02
CA ASN A 29 -5.75 28.77 -0.01
C ASN A 29 -6.46 30.12 0.15
N ASN A 30 -7.80 30.12 0.25
CA ASN A 30 -8.67 31.31 0.32
C ASN A 30 -8.53 32.28 -0.88
N GLU A 31 -8.01 31.82 -2.02
CA GLU A 31 -7.99 32.64 -3.24
C GLU A 31 -9.40 32.81 -3.83
N LEU A 32 -9.63 33.98 -4.43
CA LEU A 32 -10.91 34.31 -5.07
C LEU A 32 -11.09 33.49 -6.35
N ILE A 33 -12.27 32.86 -6.55
CA ILE A 33 -12.54 32.03 -7.72
C ILE A 33 -13.43 32.80 -8.71
N THR A 34 -12.86 33.08 -9.87
CA THR A 34 -13.57 33.73 -11.01
C THR A 34 -14.29 32.69 -11.88
N GLY A 35 -15.45 33.06 -12.45
CA GLY A 35 -16.12 32.23 -13.46
C GLY A 35 -16.88 31.03 -12.91
N VAL A 36 -17.16 30.97 -11.61
CA VAL A 36 -18.03 29.94 -11.02
C VAL A 36 -19.45 30.11 -11.51
N ALA A 37 -19.95 29.15 -12.27
CA ALA A 37 -21.35 29.12 -12.69
C ALA A 37 -22.26 28.77 -11.51
N ILE A 38 -23.22 29.62 -11.20
CA ILE A 38 -24.16 29.46 -10.08
C ILE A 38 -25.56 29.37 -10.68
N PHE A 39 -26.28 28.28 -10.44
CA PHE A 39 -27.57 28.00 -11.07
C PHE A 39 -28.48 27.16 -10.17
N ASN A 40 -29.80 27.21 -10.45
CA ASN A 40 -30.80 26.34 -9.85
C ASN A 40 -30.84 24.95 -10.56
N LEU A 41 -31.50 23.95 -9.97
CA LEU A 41 -31.54 22.57 -10.48
C LEU A 41 -31.99 22.49 -11.97
N VAL A 42 -32.98 23.27 -12.36
CA VAL A 42 -33.55 23.31 -13.74
C VAL A 42 -32.82 24.27 -14.68
N LYS A 43 -31.76 24.96 -14.19
CA LYS A 43 -30.95 25.94 -14.95
C LYS A 43 -31.75 27.11 -15.60
N THR A 44 -32.90 27.46 -15.03
CA THR A 44 -33.70 28.63 -15.47
C THR A 44 -33.13 29.94 -14.94
N LYS A 45 -32.28 29.88 -13.90
CA LYS A 45 -31.59 31.03 -13.33
C LYS A 45 -30.11 30.70 -13.26
N ILE A 46 -29.28 31.57 -13.82
CA ILE A 46 -27.82 31.38 -13.87
C ILE A 46 -27.15 32.74 -13.58
N THR A 47 -26.11 32.74 -12.80
CA THR A 47 -25.15 33.83 -12.62
C THR A 47 -23.72 33.28 -12.55
N THR A 48 -22.72 34.15 -12.64
CA THR A 48 -21.31 33.77 -12.55
C THR A 48 -20.55 34.70 -11.61
N SER A 49 -19.51 34.16 -10.94
CA SER A 49 -18.60 34.99 -10.16
C SER A 49 -17.68 35.82 -11.07
N ASP A 50 -17.45 37.07 -10.68
CA ASP A 50 -16.55 38.01 -11.34
C ASP A 50 -15.07 37.83 -10.98
N LEU A 51 -14.20 38.76 -11.41
CA LEU A 51 -12.77 38.71 -11.14
C LEU A 51 -12.43 38.79 -9.64
N ASP A 52 -13.29 39.35 -8.83
CA ASP A 52 -13.19 39.46 -7.37
C ASP A 52 -13.92 38.29 -6.67
N GLY A 53 -14.27 37.23 -7.40
CA GLY A 53 -14.97 36.07 -6.87
C GLY A 53 -16.43 36.37 -6.44
N ARG A 54 -16.96 37.55 -6.72
CA ARG A 54 -18.28 37.97 -6.28
C ARG A 54 -19.36 37.55 -7.26
N ALA A 55 -20.49 37.11 -6.73
CA ALA A 55 -21.63 36.72 -7.52
C ALA A 55 -22.94 37.23 -6.90
N ASN A 56 -23.84 37.75 -7.77
CA ASN A 56 -25.15 38.21 -7.36
C ASN A 56 -26.16 37.04 -7.34
N ILE A 57 -26.65 36.71 -6.13
CA ILE A 57 -27.59 35.60 -5.91
C ILE A 57 -29.05 36.03 -5.74
N ASN A 58 -29.38 37.32 -5.97
CA ASN A 58 -30.74 37.81 -5.90
C ASN A 58 -31.75 37.08 -6.81
N PRO A 59 -31.38 36.58 -8.01
CA PRO A 59 -32.32 35.87 -8.88
C PRO A 59 -32.94 34.61 -8.25
N PHE A 60 -32.28 34.00 -7.24
CA PHE A 60 -32.74 32.75 -6.63
C PHE A 60 -33.68 32.99 -5.45
N GLN A 61 -34.66 32.09 -5.25
CA GLN A 61 -35.58 32.14 -4.11
C GLN A 61 -34.90 31.55 -2.84
N SER A 62 -35.34 31.96 -1.65
CA SER A 62 -34.73 31.56 -0.40
C SER A 62 -34.74 30.03 -0.15
N PHE A 63 -35.74 29.32 -0.66
CA PHE A 63 -35.89 27.88 -0.56
C PHE A 63 -35.23 27.12 -1.72
N GLU A 64 -34.72 27.80 -2.75
CA GLU A 64 -34.11 27.15 -3.91
C GLU A 64 -32.72 26.57 -3.54
N ARG A 65 -32.47 25.32 -4.01
CA ARG A 65 -31.14 24.74 -3.97
C ARG A 65 -30.31 25.33 -5.11
N ILE A 66 -29.20 25.99 -4.75
CA ILE A 66 -28.28 26.63 -5.67
C ILE A 66 -27.05 25.73 -5.83
N TYR A 67 -26.61 25.55 -7.06
CA TYR A 67 -25.44 24.76 -7.43
C TYR A 67 -24.32 25.69 -7.86
N PHE A 68 -23.13 25.42 -7.36
CA PHE A 68 -21.87 26.09 -7.70
C PHE A 68 -21.04 25.13 -8.52
N GLN A 69 -20.65 25.50 -9.73
CA GLN A 69 -19.88 24.67 -10.63
C GLN A 69 -18.77 25.47 -11.28
N HIS A 70 -17.56 24.93 -11.20
CA HIS A 70 -16.38 25.44 -11.89
C HIS A 70 -15.56 24.27 -12.41
N ILE A 71 -14.83 24.47 -13.55
CA ILE A 71 -14.08 23.39 -14.20
C ILE A 71 -13.00 22.78 -13.29
N SER A 72 -12.39 23.61 -12.42
CA SER A 72 -11.30 23.23 -11.52
C SER A 72 -11.73 22.91 -10.09
N TYR A 73 -13.04 22.95 -9.78
CA TYR A 73 -13.55 22.78 -8.42
C TYR A 73 -14.66 21.74 -8.37
N LEU A 74 -14.76 21.04 -7.23
CA LEU A 74 -15.86 20.12 -6.97
C LEU A 74 -17.18 20.87 -6.94
N ARG A 75 -18.20 20.33 -7.62
CA ARG A 75 -19.55 20.90 -7.60
C ARG A 75 -20.11 20.86 -6.19
N LYS A 76 -20.60 22.00 -5.70
CA LYS A 76 -21.21 22.13 -4.39
C LYS A 76 -22.63 22.67 -4.51
N SER A 77 -23.54 22.25 -3.63
CA SER A 77 -24.91 22.78 -3.61
C SER A 77 -25.34 23.13 -2.19
N VAL A 78 -26.16 24.17 -2.07
CA VAL A 78 -26.69 24.64 -0.79
C VAL A 78 -28.08 25.26 -1.03
N ILE A 79 -28.97 25.21 -0.03
CA ILE A 79 -30.23 25.96 -0.09
C ILE A 79 -29.89 27.43 0.17
N LYS A 80 -30.47 28.35 -0.63
CA LYS A 80 -30.14 29.79 -0.55
C LYS A 80 -30.26 30.35 0.88
N SER A 81 -31.28 29.95 1.63
CA SER A 81 -31.44 30.40 3.05
C SER A 81 -30.30 30.03 3.97
N ASN A 82 -29.53 28.96 3.63
CA ASN A 82 -28.38 28.46 4.42
C ASN A 82 -27.06 28.99 3.87
N LEU A 83 -27.07 29.85 2.85
CA LEU A 83 -25.86 30.39 2.25
C LEU A 83 -25.28 31.47 3.15
N LYS A 84 -23.97 31.35 3.43
CA LYS A 84 -23.18 32.40 4.10
C LYS A 84 -22.63 33.39 3.08
N ASP A 85 -22.12 34.51 3.51
CA ASP A 85 -21.53 35.54 2.64
C ASP A 85 -20.32 35.03 1.83
N THR A 86 -19.71 33.93 2.26
CA THR A 86 -18.59 33.28 1.58
C THR A 86 -18.92 31.80 1.30
N MET A 87 -18.74 31.40 0.01
CA MET A 87 -18.85 30.02 -0.43
C MET A 87 -17.46 29.45 -0.69
N PHE A 88 -17.11 28.40 0.04
CA PHE A 88 -15.87 27.68 -0.14
C PHE A 88 -16.07 26.52 -1.12
N LEU A 89 -15.26 26.48 -2.19
CA LEU A 89 -15.24 25.37 -3.13
C LEU A 89 -13.92 24.61 -2.97
N ALA A 90 -14.02 23.30 -2.81
CA ALA A 90 -12.85 22.42 -2.81
C ALA A 90 -12.34 22.28 -4.26
N PRO A 91 -11.03 22.47 -4.52
CA PRO A 91 -10.48 22.26 -5.84
C PRO A 91 -10.73 20.82 -6.30
N LYS A 92 -11.12 20.67 -7.56
CA LYS A 92 -11.18 19.34 -8.18
C LYS A 92 -9.74 18.89 -8.40
N ALA A 93 -9.32 17.84 -7.71
CA ALA A 93 -8.00 17.29 -7.92
C ALA A 93 -7.87 16.82 -9.38
N THR A 94 -7.21 17.61 -10.20
CA THR A 94 -6.60 17.08 -11.42
C THR A 94 -5.34 16.35 -10.97
N ASP A 95 -5.08 15.14 -11.45
CA ASP A 95 -3.94 14.29 -11.04
C ASP A 95 -2.60 15.05 -11.03
N LEU A 96 -2.46 16.09 -11.84
CA LEU A 96 -1.25 16.92 -11.92
C LEU A 96 -1.10 18.00 -10.82
N ASN A 97 -2.19 18.45 -10.23
CA ASN A 97 -2.17 19.45 -9.14
C ASN A 97 -2.30 18.81 -7.75
N GLU A 98 -2.34 17.49 -7.70
CA GLU A 98 -2.34 16.74 -6.46
C GLU A 98 -1.10 17.06 -5.63
N VAL A 99 -1.29 17.19 -4.31
CA VAL A 99 -0.20 17.36 -3.35
C VAL A 99 0.21 15.99 -2.85
N VAL A 100 1.50 15.71 -2.89
CA VAL A 100 2.11 14.47 -2.40
C VAL A 100 3.14 14.77 -1.31
N ILE A 101 3.32 13.84 -0.38
CA ILE A 101 4.22 13.98 0.78
C ILE A 101 5.40 13.01 0.67
N SER A 102 5.19 11.87 -0.01
CA SER A 102 6.11 10.73 0.00
C SER A 102 7.52 11.04 -0.52
N VAL A 103 7.69 11.95 -1.45
CA VAL A 103 8.99 12.18 -2.12
C VAL A 103 10.00 13.01 -1.33
N SER A 104 9.57 13.73 -0.27
CA SER A 104 10.46 14.54 0.55
C SER A 104 10.07 14.57 2.02
N LYS A 105 9.04 13.80 2.42
CA LYS A 105 8.35 13.87 3.72
C LYS A 105 7.63 15.21 3.98
N PHE A 106 7.62 16.11 3.00
CA PHE A 106 6.92 17.40 3.01
C PHE A 106 6.04 17.55 1.78
N GLU A 107 5.02 18.41 1.88
CA GLU A 107 4.04 18.63 0.80
C GLU A 107 4.70 19.19 -0.46
N GLN A 108 4.45 18.54 -1.59
CA GLN A 108 4.90 18.96 -2.92
C GLN A 108 3.79 18.72 -3.95
N ARG A 109 3.79 19.53 -5.01
CA ARG A 109 2.88 19.29 -6.14
C ARG A 109 3.41 18.13 -6.96
N LYS A 110 2.57 17.14 -7.25
CA LYS A 110 2.91 15.93 -8.02
C LYS A 110 3.53 16.23 -9.39
N ARG A 111 3.10 17.33 -10.04
CA ARG A 111 3.69 17.79 -11.31
C ARG A 111 5.16 18.21 -11.20
N GLU A 112 5.62 18.65 -10.01
CA GLU A 112 6.99 19.11 -9.78
C GLU A 112 7.94 17.94 -9.44
N VAL A 113 7.39 16.74 -9.24
CA VAL A 113 8.11 15.53 -8.83
C VAL A 113 8.51 14.73 -10.06
N PRO A 114 9.80 14.42 -10.26
CA PRO A 114 10.26 13.61 -11.38
C PRO A 114 9.77 12.16 -11.36
N GLN A 115 9.68 11.53 -10.17
CA GLN A 115 9.24 10.15 -10.00
C GLN A 115 7.75 9.98 -10.33
N LYS A 116 7.37 8.80 -10.82
CA LYS A 116 5.97 8.42 -10.96
C LYS A 116 5.38 8.04 -9.61
N ILE A 117 4.23 8.63 -9.25
CA ILE A 117 3.51 8.39 -8.00
C ILE A 117 2.08 7.99 -8.31
N VAL A 118 1.64 6.89 -7.71
CA VAL A 118 0.25 6.47 -7.66
C VAL A 118 -0.33 6.90 -6.32
N SER A 119 -1.47 7.55 -6.32
CA SER A 119 -2.15 7.99 -5.11
C SER A 119 -3.56 7.42 -5.05
N PHE A 120 -3.93 6.95 -3.86
CA PHE A 120 -5.28 6.49 -3.55
C PHE A 120 -5.83 7.42 -2.47
N GLN A 121 -6.92 8.11 -2.77
CA GLN A 121 -7.56 9.04 -1.86
C GLN A 121 -8.80 8.43 -1.23
N GLN A 122 -9.15 8.82 0.00
CA GLN A 122 -10.24 8.26 0.78
C GLN A 122 -11.59 8.23 0.03
N GLU A 123 -11.85 9.22 -0.82
CA GLU A 123 -13.08 9.30 -1.61
C GLU A 123 -13.27 8.09 -2.54
N ASN A 124 -12.17 7.53 -3.04
CA ASN A 124 -12.18 6.37 -3.91
C ASN A 124 -12.31 5.05 -3.12
N TYR A 125 -11.88 5.01 -1.85
CA TYR A 125 -11.92 3.78 -1.04
C TYR A 125 -13.33 3.26 -0.82
N GLU A 126 -14.31 4.14 -0.62
CA GLU A 126 -15.70 3.72 -0.43
C GLU A 126 -16.27 3.00 -1.67
N LEU A 127 -15.90 3.44 -2.90
CA LEU A 127 -16.31 2.78 -4.13
C LEU A 127 -15.50 1.49 -4.36
N ILE A 128 -14.17 1.52 -4.19
CA ILE A 128 -13.29 0.35 -4.33
C ILE A 128 -13.70 -0.74 -3.33
N ASN A 129 -14.07 -0.34 -2.10
CA ASN A 129 -14.54 -1.23 -1.04
C ASN A 129 -13.64 -2.46 -0.85
N PRO A 130 -12.31 -2.26 -0.64
CA PRO A 130 -11.34 -3.35 -0.64
C PRO A 130 -11.49 -4.24 0.58
N GLN A 131 -11.19 -5.53 0.43
CA GLN A 131 -11.19 -6.50 1.53
C GLN A 131 -9.98 -6.30 2.45
N THR A 132 -8.81 -6.01 1.85
CA THR A 132 -7.54 -5.77 2.55
C THR A 132 -6.79 -4.60 1.90
N SER A 133 -5.76 -4.08 2.56
CA SER A 133 -4.89 -3.06 1.97
C SER A 133 -4.09 -3.58 0.76
N ALA A 134 -3.87 -4.90 0.63
CA ALA A 134 -3.32 -5.49 -0.58
C ALA A 134 -4.30 -5.37 -1.75
N ASP A 135 -5.60 -5.62 -1.53
CA ASP A 135 -6.63 -5.51 -2.56
C ASP A 135 -6.85 -4.04 -2.98
N LEU A 136 -6.68 -3.09 -2.04
CA LEU A 136 -6.64 -1.66 -2.36
C LEU A 136 -5.53 -1.34 -3.36
N LEU A 137 -4.30 -1.77 -3.08
CA LEU A 137 -3.16 -1.55 -3.99
C LEU A 137 -3.37 -2.22 -5.34
N GLY A 138 -3.88 -3.47 -5.35
CA GLY A 138 -4.16 -4.23 -6.56
C GLY A 138 -5.29 -3.67 -7.43
N SER A 139 -6.05 -2.69 -6.95
CA SER A 139 -7.03 -1.98 -7.77
C SER A 139 -6.39 -1.03 -8.80
N ASN A 140 -5.08 -0.77 -8.69
CA ASN A 140 -4.30 0.01 -9.65
C ASN A 140 -3.55 -0.91 -10.62
N GLY A 141 -3.66 -0.65 -11.92
CA GLY A 141 -3.04 -1.47 -12.98
C GLY A 141 -1.51 -1.40 -13.08
N ASN A 142 -0.82 -0.72 -12.16
CA ASN A 142 0.64 -0.69 -12.06
C ASN A 142 1.18 -1.49 -10.87
N ILE A 143 0.31 -2.07 -10.02
CA ILE A 143 0.69 -2.83 -8.84
C ILE A 143 0.05 -4.22 -8.92
N PHE A 144 0.87 -5.26 -9.01
CA PHE A 144 0.41 -6.65 -9.03
C PHE A 144 0.40 -7.23 -7.62
N ILE A 145 -0.59 -8.06 -7.28
CA ILE A 145 -0.68 -8.71 -5.96
C ILE A 145 -0.57 -10.21 -6.09
N GLN A 146 0.45 -10.78 -5.45
CA GLN A 146 0.66 -12.21 -5.30
C GLN A 146 0.13 -12.67 -3.94
N LYS A 147 -0.59 -13.81 -3.88
CA LYS A 147 -1.13 -14.39 -2.62
C LYS A 147 -0.77 -15.87 -2.50
N SER A 148 -0.15 -16.29 -1.41
CA SER A 148 0.09 -17.71 -1.07
C SER A 148 -1.05 -18.30 -0.22
N GLN A 149 -1.79 -17.46 0.48
CA GLN A 149 -2.93 -17.76 1.34
C GLN A 149 -3.94 -16.62 1.27
N LEU A 150 -5.16 -16.80 1.79
CA LEU A 150 -6.19 -15.76 1.78
C LEU A 150 -5.75 -14.54 2.61
N GLY A 151 -5.29 -14.79 3.84
CA GLY A 151 -4.72 -13.76 4.70
C GLY A 151 -3.29 -13.44 4.30
N GLY A 152 -3.11 -12.53 3.34
CA GLY A 152 -1.81 -12.10 2.87
C GLY A 152 -1.89 -11.36 1.54
N GLY A 153 -0.75 -10.87 1.09
CA GLY A 153 -0.60 -10.22 -0.21
C GLY A 153 0.76 -9.59 -0.33
N SER A 154 1.49 -9.96 -1.36
CA SER A 154 2.80 -9.39 -1.69
C SER A 154 2.64 -8.46 -2.87
N PRO A 155 2.68 -7.13 -2.67
CA PRO A 155 2.71 -6.19 -3.78
C PRO A 155 3.98 -6.36 -4.61
N ILE A 156 3.82 -6.39 -5.93
CA ILE A 156 4.91 -6.41 -6.90
C ILE A 156 4.84 -5.10 -7.67
N ILE A 157 5.94 -4.34 -7.63
CA ILE A 157 6.10 -3.06 -8.31
C ILE A 157 7.31 -3.18 -9.23
N ARG A 158 7.12 -3.01 -10.53
CA ARG A 158 8.20 -3.04 -11.55
C ARG A 158 9.10 -4.27 -11.44
N GLY A 159 8.54 -5.46 -11.15
CA GLY A 159 9.29 -6.71 -10.99
C GLY A 159 9.99 -6.88 -9.63
N PHE A 160 9.78 -5.96 -8.69
CA PHE A 160 10.29 -6.04 -7.32
C PHE A 160 9.16 -6.29 -6.33
N SER A 161 9.45 -7.07 -5.31
CA SER A 161 8.51 -7.39 -4.24
C SER A 161 9.23 -7.55 -2.90
N THR A 162 8.44 -7.67 -1.82
CA THR A 162 8.90 -8.07 -0.50
C THR A 162 9.99 -7.15 0.07
N ASN A 163 11.17 -7.66 0.39
CA ASN A 163 12.28 -6.88 0.97
C ASN A 163 13.01 -5.94 -0.03
N ARG A 164 12.50 -5.80 -1.27
CA ARG A 164 12.94 -4.78 -2.24
C ARG A 164 11.88 -3.70 -2.46
N VAL A 165 10.78 -3.74 -1.68
CA VAL A 165 9.73 -2.72 -1.66
C VAL A 165 9.48 -2.33 -0.21
N LEU A 166 9.47 -1.04 0.07
CA LEU A 166 9.30 -0.52 1.42
C LEU A 166 7.83 -0.20 1.71
N ILE A 167 7.38 -0.55 2.91
CA ILE A 167 6.06 -0.17 3.44
C ILE A 167 6.26 0.79 4.62
N THR A 168 5.52 1.88 4.65
CA THR A 168 5.47 2.79 5.80
C THR A 168 4.03 3.06 6.23
N VAL A 169 3.82 3.30 7.53
CA VAL A 169 2.56 3.74 8.13
C VAL A 169 2.83 5.01 8.92
N ASP A 170 2.16 6.11 8.56
CA ASP A 170 2.36 7.44 9.14
C ASP A 170 3.85 7.87 9.21
N GLY A 171 4.62 7.50 8.17
CA GLY A 171 6.06 7.77 8.06
C GLY A 171 6.97 6.79 8.83
N VAL A 172 6.42 5.82 9.57
CA VAL A 172 7.18 4.77 10.27
C VAL A 172 7.32 3.53 9.39
N ARG A 173 8.55 3.04 9.24
CA ARG A 173 8.88 1.86 8.43
C ARG A 173 8.29 0.58 9.04
N LEU A 174 7.57 -0.21 8.24
CA LEU A 174 7.03 -1.52 8.62
C LEU A 174 8.02 -2.66 8.37
N ASN A 175 8.90 -2.53 7.37
CA ASN A 175 9.97 -3.50 7.12
C ASN A 175 10.92 -3.54 8.30
N ASN A 176 10.95 -4.64 9.04
CA ASN A 176 11.79 -4.85 10.21
C ASN A 176 12.99 -5.77 9.91
N ALA A 177 13.80 -6.08 10.93
CA ALA A 177 15.01 -6.87 10.82
C ALA A 177 14.82 -8.31 10.30
N ILE A 178 13.61 -8.86 10.33
CA ILE A 178 13.30 -10.20 9.79
C ILE A 178 12.37 -10.14 8.56
N PHE A 179 12.29 -8.98 7.90
CA PHE A 179 11.47 -8.80 6.71
C PHE A 179 12.09 -9.58 5.54
N ARG A 180 11.38 -10.59 5.07
CA ARG A 180 11.92 -11.66 4.21
C ARG A 180 11.72 -11.41 2.72
N SER A 181 12.45 -12.17 1.91
CA SER A 181 12.32 -12.18 0.44
C SER A 181 11.16 -13.05 -0.08
N GLY A 182 10.43 -13.74 0.79
CA GLY A 182 9.29 -14.59 0.42
C GLY A 182 7.96 -13.87 0.47
N ASN A 183 6.85 -14.62 0.40
CA ASN A 183 5.51 -14.06 0.53
C ASN A 183 5.33 -13.39 1.89
N ILE A 184 4.79 -12.16 1.87
CA ILE A 184 4.57 -11.36 3.06
C ILE A 184 3.08 -11.31 3.43
N HIS A 185 2.82 -11.16 4.71
CA HIS A 185 1.49 -10.99 5.28
C HIS A 185 1.36 -9.67 6.07
N ASN A 186 2.47 -8.95 6.26
CA ASN A 186 2.53 -7.71 7.05
C ASN A 186 1.58 -6.60 6.53
N ILE A 187 1.23 -6.62 5.25
CA ILE A 187 0.24 -5.70 4.67
C ILE A 187 -1.14 -5.81 5.35
N LEU A 188 -1.47 -6.95 5.98
CA LEU A 188 -2.70 -7.14 6.75
C LEU A 188 -2.75 -6.30 8.03
N SER A 189 -1.59 -5.88 8.55
CA SER A 189 -1.55 -4.99 9.72
C SER A 189 -2.15 -3.62 9.44
N ILE A 190 -2.34 -3.27 8.18
CA ILE A 190 -2.86 -1.97 7.75
C ILE A 190 -4.36 -2.11 7.45
N ASN A 191 -5.18 -1.40 8.23
CA ASN A 191 -6.63 -1.40 8.09
C ASN A 191 -7.08 -0.53 6.90
N PRO A 192 -7.65 -1.10 5.81
CA PRO A 192 -8.05 -0.30 4.64
C PRO A 192 -9.15 0.72 4.96
N PHE A 193 -9.96 0.50 6.01
CA PHE A 193 -11.03 1.42 6.40
C PHE A 193 -10.55 2.61 7.24
N ASN A 194 -9.29 2.61 7.67
CA ASN A 194 -8.70 3.69 8.49
C ASN A 194 -7.56 4.43 7.77
N ILE A 195 -7.54 4.38 6.45
CA ILE A 195 -6.54 5.08 5.62
C ILE A 195 -7.19 6.35 5.06
N GLU A 196 -6.52 7.48 5.20
CA GLU A 196 -6.90 8.75 4.58
C GLU A 196 -6.31 8.89 3.18
N ASN A 197 -5.04 8.51 3.03
CA ASN A 197 -4.32 8.57 1.76
C ASN A 197 -3.27 7.44 1.68
N THR A 198 -3.06 6.91 0.48
CA THR A 198 -1.94 6.02 0.18
C THR A 198 -1.18 6.57 -1.02
N GLU A 199 0.13 6.75 -0.87
CA GLU A 199 1.02 7.17 -1.94
C GLU A 199 2.02 6.07 -2.22
N VAL A 200 2.10 5.65 -3.49
CA VAL A 200 3.06 4.64 -3.93
C VAL A 200 4.04 5.27 -4.92
N ILE A 201 5.30 5.38 -4.52
CA ILE A 201 6.40 5.74 -5.42
C ILE A 201 6.73 4.49 -6.23
N LEU A 202 6.61 4.58 -7.56
CA LEU A 202 7.04 3.52 -8.46
C LEU A 202 8.51 3.73 -8.82
N GLY A 203 9.36 2.76 -8.46
CA GLY A 203 10.81 2.86 -8.56
C GLY A 203 11.47 3.35 -7.26
N SER A 204 12.74 3.68 -7.32
CA SER A 204 13.56 3.93 -6.13
C SER A 204 13.13 5.11 -5.28
N GLY A 205 12.97 4.86 -3.97
CA GLY A 205 12.80 5.87 -2.93
C GLY A 205 13.96 5.94 -1.91
N SER A 206 15.10 5.28 -2.22
CA SER A 206 16.18 5.08 -1.23
C SER A 206 16.81 6.35 -0.66
N VAL A 207 16.83 7.48 -1.38
CA VAL A 207 17.36 8.74 -0.87
C VAL A 207 16.56 9.24 0.34
N ILE A 208 15.24 9.07 0.35
CA ILE A 208 14.38 9.52 1.45
C ILE A 208 14.18 8.44 2.51
N TYR A 209 14.08 7.17 2.09
CA TYR A 209 13.65 6.06 2.94
C TYR A 209 14.74 5.03 3.25
N GLY A 210 15.88 5.05 2.56
CA GLY A 210 17.01 4.15 2.82
C GLY A 210 16.86 2.76 2.19
N SER A 211 17.33 1.74 2.89
CA SER A 211 17.32 0.34 2.44
C SER A 211 15.91 -0.15 2.07
N ASP A 212 15.81 -1.16 1.21
CA ASP A 212 14.61 -1.86 0.73
C ASP A 212 13.73 -1.06 -0.25
N ALA A 213 13.97 0.23 -0.43
CA ALA A 213 13.22 1.09 -1.32
C ALA A 213 13.75 1.04 -2.77
N ILE A 214 14.00 -0.17 -3.32
CA ILE A 214 14.51 -0.38 -4.69
C ILE A 214 13.38 -0.28 -5.71
N GLY A 215 12.37 -1.13 -5.57
CA GLY A 215 11.26 -1.24 -6.52
C GLY A 215 10.17 -0.22 -6.30
N GLY A 216 10.02 0.26 -5.07
CA GLY A 216 9.02 1.25 -4.70
C GLY A 216 8.91 1.49 -3.21
N VAL A 217 8.10 2.49 -2.87
CA VAL A 217 7.73 2.81 -1.49
C VAL A 217 6.22 2.97 -1.41
N MET A 218 5.58 2.24 -0.52
CA MET A 218 4.15 2.33 -0.24
C MET A 218 3.95 3.05 1.09
N ASN A 219 3.46 4.28 1.03
CA ASN A 219 3.20 5.12 2.20
C ASN A 219 1.70 5.12 2.49
N PHE A 220 1.32 4.59 3.65
CA PHE A 220 -0.04 4.62 4.15
C PHE A 220 -0.16 5.71 5.21
N TYR A 221 -1.04 6.66 4.98
CA TYR A 221 -1.38 7.71 5.94
C TYR A 221 -2.73 7.38 6.56
N THR A 222 -2.76 7.13 7.86
CA THR A 222 -3.99 6.81 8.59
C THR A 222 -4.79 8.08 8.85
N THR A 223 -6.10 7.93 9.06
CA THR A 223 -7.02 9.06 9.23
C THR A 223 -6.55 10.03 10.30
N THR A 224 -6.42 11.30 9.92
CA THR A 224 -5.98 12.38 10.80
C THR A 224 -7.15 12.91 11.65
N PRO A 225 -6.99 13.07 12.99
CA PRO A 225 -8.00 13.70 13.82
C PRO A 225 -8.32 15.13 13.39
N ARG A 226 -9.60 15.47 13.30
CA ARG A 226 -10.08 16.79 12.83
C ARG A 226 -10.47 17.67 14.01
N LEU A 227 -9.84 18.85 14.10
CA LEU A 227 -10.21 19.88 15.08
C LEU A 227 -11.58 20.48 14.76
N SER A 228 -12.28 20.97 15.78
CA SER A 228 -13.52 21.73 15.59
C SER A 228 -13.27 23.03 14.82
N LYS A 229 -14.12 23.30 13.84
CA LYS A 229 -14.10 24.55 13.07
C LYS A 229 -14.89 25.67 13.77
N SER A 230 -15.92 25.31 14.50
CA SER A 230 -16.79 26.25 15.25
C SER A 230 -16.19 26.68 16.57
N GLY A 231 -15.28 25.86 17.13
CA GLY A 231 -14.75 26.00 18.49
C GLY A 231 -15.62 25.27 19.55
N GLU A 232 -16.81 24.81 19.19
CA GLU A 232 -17.64 23.89 19.96
C GLU A 232 -17.20 22.44 19.79
N VAL A 233 -17.70 21.53 20.60
CA VAL A 233 -17.41 20.09 20.47
C VAL A 233 -18.08 19.57 19.20
N GLU A 234 -17.29 19.02 18.30
CA GLU A 234 -17.74 18.38 17.07
C GLU A 234 -17.50 16.87 17.16
N LEU A 235 -18.56 16.08 17.06
CA LEU A 235 -18.51 14.63 17.04
C LEU A 235 -18.97 14.14 15.67
N THR A 236 -18.11 13.39 14.98
CA THR A 236 -18.47 12.70 13.73
C THR A 236 -18.19 11.21 13.86
N THR A 237 -19.06 10.39 13.28
CA THR A 237 -18.90 8.93 13.26
C THR A 237 -18.93 8.40 11.84
N HIS A 238 -18.18 7.34 11.61
CA HIS A 238 -18.20 6.59 10.35
C HIS A 238 -18.24 5.09 10.65
N ASN A 239 -19.32 4.44 10.25
CA ASN A 239 -19.55 3.01 10.47
C ASN A 239 -19.70 2.33 9.12
N ASN A 240 -19.11 1.15 8.97
CA ASN A 240 -19.22 0.35 7.76
C ASN A 240 -19.48 -1.12 8.09
N LEU A 241 -20.44 -1.72 7.40
CA LEU A 241 -20.68 -3.16 7.42
C LEU A 241 -20.50 -3.69 6.00
N ARG A 242 -19.74 -4.77 5.84
CA ARG A 242 -19.43 -5.37 4.55
C ARG A 242 -19.67 -6.89 4.60
N TYR A 243 -20.24 -7.43 3.54
CA TYR A 243 -20.41 -8.85 3.30
C TYR A 243 -19.91 -9.23 1.91
N SER A 244 -19.30 -10.42 1.76
CA SER A 244 -18.83 -10.97 0.50
C SER A 244 -19.15 -12.46 0.39
N THR A 245 -19.68 -12.89 -0.75
CA THR A 245 -20.18 -14.28 -0.90
C THR A 245 -19.09 -15.32 -1.18
N ALA A 246 -17.96 -14.93 -1.81
CA ALA A 246 -16.93 -15.89 -2.23
C ALA A 246 -16.24 -16.59 -1.07
N ASN A 247 -16.10 -15.93 0.06
CA ASN A 247 -15.51 -16.45 1.30
C ASN A 247 -16.38 -16.14 2.53
N ARG A 248 -17.67 -15.85 2.35
CA ARG A 248 -18.62 -15.51 3.40
C ARG A 248 -18.06 -14.50 4.40
N GLU A 249 -17.38 -13.48 3.88
CA GLU A 249 -16.80 -12.44 4.72
C GLU A 249 -17.87 -11.67 5.47
N HIS A 250 -17.60 -11.42 6.76
CA HIS A 250 -18.32 -10.48 7.60
C HIS A 250 -17.33 -9.46 8.16
N THR A 251 -17.46 -8.20 7.74
CA THR A 251 -16.62 -7.11 8.24
C THR A 251 -17.48 -6.02 8.86
N ALA A 252 -17.10 -5.61 10.06
CA ALA A 252 -17.69 -4.46 10.77
C ALA A 252 -16.59 -3.46 11.12
N GLN A 253 -16.82 -2.18 10.84
CA GLN A 253 -15.93 -1.09 11.19
C GLN A 253 -16.70 0.04 11.88
N PHE A 254 -16.10 0.58 12.92
CA PHE A 254 -16.54 1.76 13.65
C PHE A 254 -15.41 2.77 13.71
N ALA A 255 -15.69 4.02 13.39
CA ALA A 255 -14.77 5.13 13.60
C ALA A 255 -15.48 6.35 14.17
N MET A 256 -14.79 7.09 15.01
CA MET A 256 -15.29 8.29 15.68
C MET A 256 -14.21 9.36 15.73
N ASN A 257 -14.56 10.57 15.34
CA ASN A 257 -13.71 11.75 15.53
C ASN A 257 -14.38 12.70 16.51
N LEU A 258 -13.65 13.06 17.56
CA LEU A 258 -14.03 14.09 18.53
C LEU A 258 -13.12 15.30 18.33
N GLY A 259 -13.68 16.42 17.85
CA GLY A 259 -12.97 17.67 17.63
C GLY A 259 -13.26 18.71 18.68
N LEU A 260 -12.23 19.22 19.33
CA LEU A 260 -12.24 20.40 20.17
C LEU A 260 -11.43 21.50 19.49
N ARG A 261 -11.38 22.70 20.05
CA ARG A 261 -10.67 23.85 19.47
C ARG A 261 -9.17 23.62 19.27
N LYS A 262 -8.49 22.91 20.17
CA LYS A 262 -7.04 22.65 20.15
C LYS A 262 -6.67 21.18 20.24
N LEU A 263 -7.60 20.32 20.55
CA LEU A 263 -7.40 18.89 20.69
C LEU A 263 -8.43 18.16 19.83
N ALA A 264 -7.97 17.17 19.08
CA ALA A 264 -8.86 16.23 18.40
C ALA A 264 -8.42 14.80 18.67
N SER A 265 -9.38 13.89 18.61
CA SER A 265 -9.18 12.46 18.81
C SER A 265 -9.90 11.69 17.70
N HIS A 266 -9.22 10.70 17.13
CA HIS A 266 -9.81 9.75 16.19
C HIS A 266 -9.64 8.33 16.69
N THR A 267 -10.75 7.63 16.87
CA THR A 267 -10.80 6.23 17.33
C THR A 267 -11.36 5.37 16.20
N SER A 268 -10.74 4.24 15.90
CA SER A 268 -11.25 3.30 14.89
C SER A 268 -11.05 1.86 15.34
N PHE A 269 -12.09 1.02 15.13
CA PHE A 269 -12.06 -0.43 15.33
C PHE A 269 -12.60 -1.11 14.10
N SER A 270 -12.01 -2.22 13.71
CA SER A 270 -12.60 -3.11 12.72
C SER A 270 -12.36 -4.58 13.07
N PHE A 271 -13.34 -5.40 12.73
CA PHE A 271 -13.25 -6.85 12.82
C PHE A 271 -13.73 -7.45 11.51
N SER A 272 -12.98 -8.42 11.00
CA SER A 272 -13.31 -9.16 9.78
C SER A 272 -13.15 -10.64 10.04
N ASP A 273 -14.12 -11.42 9.59
CA ASP A 273 -14.12 -12.88 9.62
C ASP A 273 -14.30 -13.41 8.20
N PHE A 274 -13.45 -14.34 7.80
CA PHE A 274 -13.38 -14.90 6.46
C PHE A 274 -13.47 -16.43 6.53
N ASP A 275 -14.44 -17.03 5.85
CA ASP A 275 -14.55 -18.48 5.65
C ASP A 275 -13.68 -18.93 4.45
N ASN A 276 -13.71 -20.23 4.18
CA ASN A 276 -12.99 -20.84 3.07
C ASN A 276 -13.37 -20.26 1.71
N LEU A 277 -12.34 -19.90 0.92
CA LEU A 277 -12.54 -19.25 -0.37
C LEU A 277 -13.04 -20.23 -1.43
N LYS A 278 -14.11 -19.85 -2.13
CA LYS A 278 -14.65 -20.55 -3.29
C LYS A 278 -14.12 -19.92 -4.58
N MET A 279 -13.32 -20.67 -5.31
CA MET A 279 -12.80 -20.26 -6.63
C MET A 279 -13.85 -20.38 -7.74
N GLY A 280 -13.57 -19.78 -8.90
CA GLY A 280 -14.37 -19.89 -10.10
C GLY A 280 -14.33 -21.29 -10.75
N LYS A 281 -15.02 -21.44 -11.90
CA LYS A 281 -14.93 -22.64 -12.74
C LYS A 281 -13.60 -22.64 -13.48
N SER A 282 -12.81 -23.69 -13.37
CA SER A 282 -11.53 -23.83 -14.04
C SER A 282 -11.42 -25.16 -14.77
N ASN A 283 -10.77 -25.16 -15.90
CA ASN A 283 -10.36 -26.36 -16.61
C ASN A 283 -9.02 -26.90 -16.09
N GLU A 284 -8.30 -26.10 -15.28
CA GLU A 284 -7.02 -26.47 -14.69
C GLU A 284 -7.23 -27.38 -13.49
N ASN A 285 -6.99 -28.68 -13.66
CA ASN A 285 -7.14 -29.67 -12.61
C ASN A 285 -6.23 -29.41 -11.40
N SER A 286 -5.04 -28.85 -11.62
CA SER A 286 -4.06 -28.48 -10.58
C SER A 286 -4.57 -27.40 -9.63
N TYR A 287 -5.62 -26.66 -10.00
CA TYR A 287 -6.21 -25.64 -9.14
C TYR A 287 -7.31 -26.19 -8.21
N LEU A 288 -7.81 -27.40 -8.45
CA LEU A 288 -8.91 -27.98 -7.68
C LEU A 288 -8.40 -28.67 -6.41
N THR A 289 -9.02 -28.39 -5.28
CA THR A 289 -8.76 -29.05 -4.00
C THR A 289 -9.63 -30.29 -3.84
N ARG A 290 -9.16 -31.45 -4.27
CA ARG A 290 -9.95 -32.70 -4.30
C ARG A 290 -10.07 -33.40 -2.95
N SER A 291 -9.08 -33.17 -2.06
CA SER A 291 -9.06 -33.72 -0.71
C SER A 291 -8.35 -32.76 0.25
N TYR A 292 -8.50 -33.00 1.53
CA TYR A 292 -7.82 -32.28 2.59
C TYR A 292 -7.55 -33.22 3.77
N VAL A 293 -6.62 -32.84 4.65
CA VAL A 293 -6.30 -33.60 5.85
C VAL A 293 -7.19 -33.12 7.00
N ALA A 294 -7.72 -34.07 7.78
CA ALA A 294 -8.37 -33.81 9.05
C ALA A 294 -7.81 -34.73 10.12
N ASN A 295 -7.55 -34.22 11.32
CA ASN A 295 -7.20 -35.04 12.45
C ASN A 295 -8.49 -35.54 13.13
N VAL A 296 -8.69 -36.86 13.11
CA VAL A 296 -9.85 -37.53 13.71
C VAL A 296 -9.32 -38.45 14.83
N ASN A 297 -9.66 -38.16 16.08
CA ASN A 297 -9.24 -38.94 17.24
C ASN A 297 -7.71 -39.16 17.34
N GLY A 298 -6.93 -38.15 16.97
CA GLY A 298 -5.46 -38.22 17.03
C GLY A 298 -4.80 -38.79 15.77
N GLN A 299 -5.57 -39.27 14.80
CA GLN A 299 -5.06 -39.79 13.53
C GLN A 299 -5.40 -38.86 12.36
N ASP A 300 -4.44 -38.65 11.49
CA ASP A 300 -4.65 -37.87 10.27
C ASP A 300 -5.33 -38.71 9.21
N MET A 301 -6.42 -38.18 8.68
CA MET A 301 -7.21 -38.83 7.63
C MET A 301 -7.32 -37.92 6.41
N ILE A 302 -7.18 -38.51 5.21
CA ILE A 302 -7.43 -37.81 3.94
C ILE A 302 -8.92 -37.84 3.67
N ILE A 303 -9.56 -36.68 3.72
CA ILE A 303 -11.01 -36.53 3.53
C ILE A 303 -11.28 -36.03 2.11
N PRO A 304 -12.13 -36.67 1.32
CA PRO A 304 -12.56 -36.14 0.03
C PRO A 304 -13.27 -34.81 0.17
N ASN A 305 -12.94 -33.85 -0.69
CA ASN A 305 -13.62 -32.58 -0.71
C ASN A 305 -14.84 -32.62 -1.63
N ASN A 306 -16.03 -32.59 -1.06
CA ASN A 306 -17.30 -32.65 -1.80
C ASN A 306 -17.50 -31.53 -2.80
N ASN A 307 -16.78 -30.39 -2.62
CA ASN A 307 -16.76 -29.30 -3.58
C ASN A 307 -15.32 -28.86 -3.84
N PRO A 308 -14.64 -29.42 -4.85
CA PRO A 308 -13.23 -29.15 -5.13
C PRO A 308 -12.87 -27.66 -5.39
N ARG A 309 -13.86 -26.81 -5.66
CA ARG A 309 -13.68 -25.37 -5.80
C ARG A 309 -13.62 -24.61 -4.47
N ILE A 310 -14.00 -25.23 -3.35
CA ILE A 310 -13.79 -24.66 -2.02
C ILE A 310 -12.37 -25.02 -1.57
N GLN A 311 -11.54 -24.01 -1.46
CA GLN A 311 -10.17 -24.12 -1.01
C GLN A 311 -10.17 -24.23 0.52
N LYS A 312 -10.17 -25.47 1.01
CA LYS A 312 -10.24 -25.81 2.44
C LYS A 312 -9.01 -25.27 3.17
N PHE A 313 -9.18 -24.80 4.41
CA PHE A 313 -8.17 -24.17 5.23
C PHE A 313 -7.63 -22.87 4.61
N THR A 314 -8.54 -21.98 4.19
CA THR A 314 -8.20 -20.60 3.80
C THR A 314 -8.87 -19.58 4.71
N HIS A 315 -9.70 -20.02 5.67
CA HIS A 315 -10.38 -19.18 6.65
C HIS A 315 -9.41 -18.52 7.62
N TYR A 316 -9.71 -17.30 8.04
CA TYR A 316 -9.03 -16.59 9.12
C TYR A 316 -9.88 -15.41 9.57
N SER A 317 -9.52 -14.83 10.70
CA SER A 317 -10.12 -13.58 11.18
C SER A 317 -9.05 -12.55 11.49
N GLN A 318 -9.41 -11.26 11.48
CA GLN A 318 -8.52 -10.16 11.82
C GLN A 318 -9.24 -9.06 12.58
N PHE A 319 -8.49 -8.40 13.46
CA PHE A 319 -8.93 -7.28 14.27
C PHE A 319 -7.94 -6.13 14.14
N HIS A 320 -8.47 -4.91 14.03
CA HIS A 320 -7.67 -3.68 14.08
C HIS A 320 -8.28 -2.71 15.07
N ALA A 321 -7.41 -2.02 15.79
CA ALA A 321 -7.76 -0.92 16.65
C ALA A 321 -6.77 0.24 16.44
N SER A 322 -7.26 1.46 16.40
CA SER A 322 -6.39 2.62 16.38
C SER A 322 -6.97 3.77 17.16
N GLN A 323 -6.07 4.54 17.81
CA GLN A 323 -6.38 5.75 18.53
C GLN A 323 -5.35 6.83 18.13
N LYS A 324 -5.82 7.94 17.59
CA LYS A 324 -4.94 9.09 17.29
C LYS A 324 -5.40 10.33 18.05
N PHE A 325 -4.44 11.16 18.40
CA PHE A 325 -4.67 12.47 19.03
C PHE A 325 -3.89 13.52 18.26
N LEU A 326 -4.51 14.63 17.98
CA LEU A 326 -3.90 15.83 17.42
C LEU A 326 -4.03 16.97 18.44
N TYR A 327 -2.92 17.49 18.91
CA TYR A 327 -2.88 18.66 19.80
C TYR A 327 -2.23 19.86 19.13
N LYS A 328 -3.02 20.90 18.88
CA LYS A 328 -2.56 22.19 18.36
C LYS A 328 -2.14 23.07 19.54
N VAL A 329 -0.84 23.04 19.87
CA VAL A 329 -0.27 23.85 20.96
C VAL A 329 -0.51 25.33 20.67
N ASN A 330 -0.19 25.74 19.43
CA ASN A 330 -0.45 27.06 18.86
C ASN A 330 -0.46 27.00 17.33
N GLU A 331 -0.57 28.13 16.62
CA GLU A 331 -0.61 28.17 15.16
C GLU A 331 0.66 27.65 14.46
N ARG A 332 1.75 27.44 15.19
CA ARG A 332 3.05 27.04 14.65
C ARG A 332 3.51 25.68 15.14
N VAL A 333 2.84 25.09 16.12
CA VAL A 333 3.27 23.84 16.77
C VAL A 333 2.09 22.91 16.91
N THR A 334 2.23 21.72 16.33
CA THR A 334 1.30 20.59 16.50
C THR A 334 2.03 19.36 17.01
N ILE A 335 1.33 18.55 17.76
CA ILE A 335 1.78 17.24 18.25
C ILE A 335 0.72 16.23 17.86
N ASP A 336 1.15 15.20 17.16
CA ASP A 336 0.34 14.05 16.78
C ASP A 336 0.81 12.83 17.57
N LEU A 337 -0.12 12.08 18.16
CA LEU A 337 0.13 10.79 18.80
C LEU A 337 -0.76 9.75 18.13
N GLY A 338 -0.17 8.65 17.65
CA GLY A 338 -0.86 7.51 17.07
C GLY A 338 -0.57 6.22 17.84
N LEU A 339 -1.63 5.46 18.12
CA LEU A 339 -1.56 4.10 18.66
C LEU A 339 -2.32 3.18 17.72
N HIS A 340 -1.66 2.13 17.22
CA HIS A 340 -2.26 1.17 16.29
C HIS A 340 -2.02 -0.24 16.79
N HIS A 341 -3.02 -1.08 16.68
CA HIS A 341 -2.93 -2.51 16.96
C HIS A 341 -3.66 -3.31 15.89
N ALA A 342 -3.00 -4.38 15.42
CA ALA A 342 -3.60 -5.36 14.53
C ALA A 342 -3.30 -6.77 15.05
N ALA A 343 -4.27 -7.66 14.94
CA ALA A 343 -4.11 -9.06 15.29
C ALA A 343 -4.91 -9.96 14.33
N THR A 344 -4.38 -11.15 14.04
CA THR A 344 -5.08 -12.17 13.25
C THR A 344 -5.25 -13.46 14.06
N SER A 345 -6.21 -14.31 13.67
CA SER A 345 -6.16 -15.73 14.00
C SER A 345 -4.97 -16.40 13.30
N ASN A 346 -4.78 -17.71 13.47
CA ASN A 346 -3.93 -18.48 12.58
C ASN A 346 -4.40 -18.31 11.13
N ILE A 347 -3.44 -18.24 10.22
CA ILE A 347 -3.66 -18.09 8.77
C ILE A 347 -3.04 -19.30 8.08
N PRO A 348 -3.84 -20.29 7.67
CA PRO A 348 -3.33 -21.47 7.02
C PRO A 348 -2.63 -21.13 5.69
N ARG A 349 -1.45 -21.70 5.47
CA ARG A 349 -0.67 -21.64 4.26
C ARG A 349 -1.21 -22.66 3.25
N PHE A 350 -2.25 -22.27 2.55
CA PHE A 350 -2.94 -23.14 1.60
C PHE A 350 -2.01 -23.76 0.55
N ASP A 351 -1.04 -22.97 0.05
CA ASP A 351 -0.03 -23.44 -0.90
C ASP A 351 0.85 -24.57 -0.35
N ARG A 352 1.06 -24.63 0.97
CA ARG A 352 1.82 -25.71 1.63
C ARG A 352 0.96 -26.94 1.87
N LEU A 353 -0.31 -26.74 2.21
CA LEU A 353 -1.26 -27.83 2.47
C LEU A 353 -1.63 -28.62 1.22
N THR A 354 -1.36 -28.10 0.02
CA THR A 354 -1.60 -28.79 -1.25
C THR A 354 -0.40 -29.57 -1.79
N ILE A 355 0.74 -29.55 -1.08
CA ILE A 355 1.94 -30.30 -1.50
C ILE A 355 1.72 -31.78 -1.20
N MET A 356 1.96 -32.63 -2.22
CA MET A 356 1.91 -34.08 -2.13
C MET A 356 3.31 -34.67 -2.20
N GLU A 357 3.55 -35.76 -1.49
CA GLU A 357 4.75 -36.58 -1.61
C GLU A 357 4.64 -37.49 -2.86
N SER A 358 5.72 -38.19 -3.20
CA SER A 358 5.80 -39.06 -4.39
C SER A 358 4.82 -40.25 -4.37
N ASP A 359 4.36 -40.66 -3.20
CA ASP A 359 3.36 -41.71 -2.99
C ASP A 359 1.90 -41.19 -3.01
N ASN A 360 1.69 -39.90 -3.37
CA ASN A 360 0.43 -39.18 -3.35
C ASN A 360 -0.16 -38.96 -1.94
N THR A 361 0.63 -39.07 -0.88
CA THR A 361 0.19 -38.65 0.45
C THR A 361 0.44 -37.14 0.63
N PRO A 362 -0.42 -36.41 1.41
CA PRO A 362 -0.15 -35.03 1.75
C PRO A 362 1.15 -34.88 2.54
N LYS A 363 1.98 -33.90 2.19
CA LYS A 363 3.22 -33.63 2.95
C LYS A 363 2.93 -33.08 4.36
N TYR A 364 1.94 -32.22 4.48
CA TYR A 364 1.58 -31.55 5.73
C TYR A 364 0.13 -31.82 6.12
N ALA A 365 -0.07 -32.07 7.41
CA ALA A 365 -1.40 -32.06 8.03
C ALA A 365 -1.76 -30.64 8.51
N GLU A 366 -0.78 -29.85 8.93
CA GLU A 366 -0.95 -28.47 9.40
C GLU A 366 0.23 -27.61 8.91
N TRP A 367 -0.10 -26.45 8.42
CA TRP A 367 0.90 -25.41 8.12
C TRP A 367 0.24 -24.02 8.20
N ASP A 368 0.55 -23.24 9.25
CA ASP A 368 -0.08 -21.95 9.53
C ASP A 368 0.97 -20.86 9.77
N TYR A 369 0.65 -19.65 9.40
CA TYR A 369 1.16 -18.43 10.00
C TYR A 369 0.24 -17.99 11.14
N GLY A 370 0.79 -17.34 12.13
CA GLY A 370 0.00 -16.66 13.16
C GLY A 370 -0.22 -17.45 14.46
N PRO A 371 -0.93 -16.87 15.44
CA PRO A 371 -1.51 -15.52 15.28
C PRO A 371 -0.41 -14.49 14.99
N GLN A 372 -0.75 -13.53 14.12
CA GLN A 372 0.12 -12.42 13.80
C GLN A 372 -0.34 -11.19 14.55
N LYS A 373 0.58 -10.46 15.20
CA LYS A 373 0.24 -9.23 15.92
C LYS A 373 1.20 -8.11 15.53
N TRP A 374 0.68 -6.92 15.50
CA TRP A 374 1.42 -5.70 15.28
C TRP A 374 0.91 -4.60 16.19
N PHE A 375 1.83 -3.90 16.83
CA PHE A 375 1.56 -2.72 17.63
C PHE A 375 2.51 -1.60 17.20
N LEU A 376 1.98 -0.39 17.02
CA LEU A 376 2.74 0.82 16.74
C LEU A 376 2.26 1.94 17.66
N ALA A 377 3.20 2.54 18.38
CA ALA A 377 3.01 3.84 19.05
C ALA A 377 3.96 4.84 18.39
N ASN A 378 3.42 5.91 17.81
CA ASN A 378 4.21 6.96 17.18
C ASN A 378 3.79 8.35 17.65
N THR A 379 4.78 9.22 17.83
CA THR A 379 4.57 10.64 18.16
C THR A 379 5.29 11.48 17.13
N GLN A 380 4.61 12.46 16.56
CA GLN A 380 5.19 13.42 15.64
C GLN A 380 5.00 14.84 16.19
N PHE A 381 6.11 15.55 16.33
CA PHE A 381 6.15 16.97 16.63
C PHE A 381 6.39 17.74 15.34
N THR A 382 5.51 18.68 15.00
CA THR A 382 5.66 19.55 13.83
C THR A 382 5.76 21.01 14.27
N LYS A 383 6.77 21.72 13.78
CA LYS A 383 6.96 23.15 14.03
C LYS A 383 7.18 23.92 12.74
N VAL A 384 6.43 25.00 12.55
CA VAL A 384 6.58 25.95 11.44
C VAL A 384 7.22 27.23 11.96
N SER A 385 8.23 27.77 11.27
CA SER A 385 8.96 28.96 11.67
C SER A 385 9.39 29.78 10.46
N SER A 386 8.93 31.04 10.38
CA SER A 386 9.40 31.99 9.37
C SER A 386 10.69 32.71 9.74
N ARG A 387 11.20 32.49 10.97
CA ARG A 387 12.38 33.23 11.54
C ARG A 387 13.60 32.32 11.74
N SER A 388 13.47 31.01 11.61
CA SER A 388 14.60 30.09 11.74
C SER A 388 15.51 30.15 10.52
N GLN A 389 16.83 30.23 10.74
CA GLN A 389 17.81 30.10 9.67
C GLN A 389 17.94 28.67 9.14
N PHE A 390 17.57 27.68 9.96
CA PHE A 390 17.75 26.27 9.62
C PHE A 390 16.50 25.65 8.98
N PHE A 391 15.28 26.05 9.34
CA PHE A 391 14.06 25.44 8.81
C PHE A 391 12.88 26.43 8.74
N ASP A 392 12.01 26.20 7.80
CA ASP A 392 10.67 26.77 7.74
C ASP A 392 9.66 25.77 8.33
N LYS A 393 9.89 24.47 8.13
CA LYS A 393 9.11 23.37 8.73
C LYS A 393 10.05 22.31 9.29
N LEU A 394 9.82 21.88 10.53
CA LEU A 394 10.51 20.80 11.21
C LEU A 394 9.49 19.74 11.58
N LYS A 395 9.81 18.48 11.30
CA LYS A 395 9.10 17.30 11.81
C LYS A 395 10.09 16.45 12.60
N ALA A 396 9.76 16.15 13.85
CA ALA A 396 10.50 15.17 14.66
C ALA A 396 9.55 14.07 15.07
N SER A 397 9.91 12.83 14.78
CA SER A 397 9.10 11.66 15.10
C SER A 397 9.87 10.65 15.94
N LEU A 398 9.16 10.06 16.90
CA LEU A 398 9.61 8.94 17.74
C LEU A 398 8.55 7.86 17.61
N ALA A 399 8.98 6.63 17.30
CA ALA A 399 8.07 5.50 17.24
C ALA A 399 8.66 4.26 17.94
N TYR A 400 7.78 3.50 18.58
CA TYR A 400 8.02 2.14 19.05
C TYR A 400 7.05 1.21 18.33
N GLN A 401 7.57 0.08 17.86
CA GLN A 401 6.78 -0.93 17.18
C GLN A 401 7.16 -2.31 17.71
N ASN A 402 6.16 -3.16 17.92
CA ASN A 402 6.31 -4.58 18.20
C ASN A 402 5.58 -5.38 17.12
N THR A 403 6.25 -6.38 16.57
CA THR A 403 5.68 -7.31 15.59
C THR A 403 5.88 -8.73 16.10
N GLU A 404 4.79 -9.50 16.21
CA GLU A 404 4.85 -10.93 16.52
C GLU A 404 4.36 -11.73 15.31
N GLU A 405 5.13 -12.74 14.91
CA GLU A 405 4.74 -13.73 13.92
C GLU A 405 5.09 -15.14 14.40
N SER A 406 4.39 -16.14 13.86
CA SER A 406 4.73 -17.52 14.14
C SER A 406 4.61 -18.40 12.90
N ARG A 407 5.21 -19.59 12.98
CA ARG A 407 5.02 -20.67 12.02
C ARG A 407 4.71 -21.94 12.78
N ILE A 408 3.61 -22.54 12.40
CA ILE A 408 3.11 -23.77 12.97
C ILE A 408 3.05 -24.78 11.84
N SER A 409 3.73 -25.91 11.98
CA SER A 409 3.71 -26.96 10.97
C SER A 409 3.67 -28.33 11.61
N ARG A 410 3.01 -29.28 10.94
CA ARG A 410 3.00 -30.69 11.31
C ARG A 410 2.92 -31.54 10.03
N ARG A 411 3.83 -32.49 9.87
CA ARG A 411 3.77 -33.45 8.76
C ARG A 411 2.57 -34.37 8.89
N PHE A 412 2.07 -34.86 7.78
CA PHE A 412 1.01 -35.87 7.74
C PHE A 412 1.45 -37.14 8.47
N GLY A 413 0.61 -37.67 9.32
CA GLY A 413 0.87 -38.87 10.14
C GLY A 413 1.87 -38.65 11.30
N ASN A 414 2.40 -37.46 11.50
CA ASN A 414 3.31 -37.16 12.60
C ASN A 414 2.55 -36.57 13.79
N GLU A 415 2.88 -36.98 15.00
CA GLU A 415 2.32 -36.48 16.25
C GLU A 415 2.98 -35.20 16.76
N PHE A 416 4.13 -34.79 16.20
CA PHE A 416 4.88 -33.63 16.65
C PHE A 416 4.52 -32.40 15.82
N ARG A 417 3.92 -31.39 16.48
CA ARG A 417 3.67 -30.06 15.92
C ARG A 417 4.83 -29.14 16.24
N LEU A 418 5.47 -28.58 15.20
CA LEU A 418 6.58 -27.64 15.33
C LEU A 418 6.01 -26.22 15.36
N LEU A 419 6.42 -25.44 16.36
CA LEU A 419 6.01 -24.04 16.54
C LEU A 419 7.27 -23.18 16.68
N ARG A 420 7.37 -22.18 15.80
CA ARG A 420 8.43 -21.17 15.83
C ARG A 420 7.80 -19.81 15.99
N TYR A 421 8.21 -19.08 17.01
CA TYR A 421 7.68 -17.77 17.38
C TYR A 421 8.76 -16.72 17.25
N GLU A 422 8.46 -15.66 16.53
CA GLU A 422 9.34 -14.52 16.32
C GLU A 422 8.67 -13.24 16.85
N SER A 423 9.46 -12.42 17.54
CA SER A 423 9.05 -11.09 17.98
C SER A 423 10.15 -10.09 17.66
N VAL A 424 9.76 -8.93 17.12
CA VAL A 424 10.68 -7.83 16.83
C VAL A 424 10.17 -6.57 17.52
N ASP A 425 11.02 -6.01 18.39
CA ASP A 425 10.84 -4.68 18.94
C ASP A 425 11.68 -3.69 18.13
N ALA A 426 11.08 -2.61 17.65
CA ALA A 426 11.76 -1.59 16.87
C ALA A 426 11.51 -0.20 17.45
N ILE A 427 12.59 0.58 17.61
CA ILE A 427 12.54 1.99 17.97
C ILE A 427 13.07 2.79 16.78
N SER A 428 12.35 3.83 16.37
CA SER A 428 12.79 4.74 15.31
C SER A 428 12.68 6.19 15.73
N VAL A 429 13.68 6.97 15.36
CA VAL A 429 13.74 8.42 15.56
C VAL A 429 14.07 9.06 14.23
N ASN A 430 13.24 10.01 13.78
CA ASN A 430 13.47 10.79 12.58
C ASN A 430 13.39 12.28 12.92
N ILE A 431 14.32 13.07 12.38
CA ILE A 431 14.29 14.53 12.42
C ILE A 431 14.44 15.02 10.99
N ASP A 432 13.37 15.62 10.47
CA ASP A 432 13.27 16.07 9.09
C ASP A 432 13.03 17.60 9.07
N LEU A 433 13.81 18.30 8.26
CA LEU A 433 13.78 19.76 8.16
C LEU A 433 13.58 20.15 6.70
N ASP A 434 12.77 21.17 6.49
CA ASP A 434 12.50 21.78 5.20
C ASP A 434 12.80 23.28 5.25
N LYS A 435 13.57 23.80 4.28
CA LYS A 435 14.01 25.18 4.22
C LYS A 435 13.97 25.74 2.82
N SER A 436 13.16 26.76 2.60
CA SER A 436 13.21 27.61 1.40
C SER A 436 14.27 28.69 1.61
N VAL A 437 15.37 28.61 0.88
CA VAL A 437 16.47 29.62 0.95
C VAL A 437 16.15 30.79 0.04
N LEU A 438 15.59 30.50 -1.14
CA LEU A 438 15.07 31.47 -2.09
C LEU A 438 13.67 31.02 -2.51
N GLN A 439 12.91 31.86 -3.21
CA GLN A 439 11.56 31.51 -3.70
C GLN A 439 11.56 30.27 -4.62
N ASN A 440 12.70 29.99 -5.23
CA ASN A 440 12.87 28.92 -6.22
C ASN A 440 13.84 27.79 -5.77
N ILE A 441 14.41 27.88 -4.56
CA ILE A 441 15.33 26.87 -4.00
C ILE A 441 14.83 26.43 -2.64
N ASN A 442 14.59 25.11 -2.54
CA ASN A 442 14.17 24.46 -1.30
C ASN A 442 15.11 23.30 -0.97
N PHE A 443 15.53 23.21 0.29
CA PHE A 443 16.30 22.11 0.85
C PHE A 443 15.43 21.31 1.82
N SER A 444 15.43 19.98 1.66
CA SER A 444 14.88 19.06 2.66
C SER A 444 16.01 18.14 3.12
N TYR A 445 16.23 18.05 4.43
CA TYR A 445 17.32 17.27 5.00
C TYR A 445 16.95 16.69 6.35
N GLY A 446 17.63 15.65 6.75
CA GLY A 446 17.30 15.01 8.02
C GLY A 446 18.25 13.89 8.42
N ILE A 447 17.97 13.35 9.61
CA ILE A 447 18.66 12.22 10.20
C ILE A 447 17.64 11.17 10.63
N GLU A 448 18.03 9.91 10.55
CA GLU A 448 17.21 8.76 10.92
C GLU A 448 18.04 7.78 11.74
N TYR A 449 17.45 7.30 12.83
CA TYR A 449 17.99 6.19 13.64
C TYR A 449 16.91 5.14 13.82
N ILE A 450 17.22 3.88 13.53
CA ILE A 450 16.33 2.74 13.75
C ILE A 450 17.13 1.64 14.45
N HIS A 451 16.53 1.05 15.48
CA HIS A 451 17.08 -0.09 16.19
C HIS A 451 16.03 -1.17 16.33
N ASN A 452 16.35 -2.40 15.91
CA ASN A 452 15.49 -3.57 16.03
C ASN A 452 16.17 -4.59 16.96
N TYR A 453 15.36 -5.22 17.80
CA TYR A 453 15.74 -6.34 18.65
C TYR A 453 14.85 -7.54 18.33
N VAL A 454 15.45 -8.66 17.94
CA VAL A 454 14.77 -9.87 17.47
C VAL A 454 14.83 -10.94 18.53
N ARG A 455 13.68 -11.50 18.89
CA ARG A 455 13.54 -12.71 19.70
C ARG A 455 12.97 -13.82 18.86
N SER A 456 13.53 -15.02 18.94
CA SER A 456 13.09 -16.20 18.19
C SER A 456 13.23 -17.45 19.05
N ASN A 457 12.14 -18.24 19.09
CA ASN A 457 12.07 -19.47 19.88
C ASN A 457 11.42 -20.57 19.04
N GLY A 458 11.84 -21.83 19.29
CA GLY A 458 11.28 -23.01 18.67
C GLY A 458 10.90 -24.07 19.70
N ILE A 459 9.71 -24.63 19.56
CA ILE A 459 9.23 -25.77 20.36
C ILE A 459 8.59 -26.82 19.47
N SER A 460 8.74 -28.08 19.87
CA SER A 460 8.02 -29.24 19.34
C SER A 460 7.00 -29.68 20.38
N LYS A 461 5.73 -29.80 20.00
CA LYS A 461 4.64 -30.21 20.88
C LYS A 461 3.99 -31.49 20.33
N ASN A 462 4.01 -32.55 21.14
CA ASN A 462 3.27 -33.76 20.86
C ASN A 462 1.76 -33.49 21.02
N ILE A 463 0.95 -33.73 19.97
CA ILE A 463 -0.48 -33.45 19.96
C ILE A 463 -1.32 -34.46 20.77
N LEU A 464 -0.79 -35.64 21.10
CA LEU A 464 -1.47 -36.69 21.83
C LEU A 464 -1.35 -36.53 23.35
N ASN A 465 -0.16 -36.19 23.83
CA ASN A 465 0.14 -36.11 25.27
C ASN A 465 0.50 -34.71 25.76
N ASN A 466 0.58 -33.72 24.88
CA ASN A 466 0.98 -32.33 25.14
C ASN A 466 2.43 -32.15 25.63
N GLN A 467 3.29 -33.17 25.54
CA GLN A 467 4.69 -33.03 25.86
C GLN A 467 5.36 -31.97 24.95
N VAL A 468 6.22 -31.14 25.52
CA VAL A 468 6.89 -30.03 24.83
C VAL A 468 8.40 -30.21 24.94
N GLU A 469 9.10 -30.04 23.81
CA GLU A 469 10.57 -30.08 23.72
C GLU A 469 11.07 -28.84 22.99
N LEU A 470 12.26 -28.37 23.32
CA LEU A 470 12.91 -27.27 22.62
C LEU A 470 13.47 -27.77 21.29
N ILE A 471 13.29 -26.97 20.26
CA ILE A 471 13.88 -27.16 18.92
C ILE A 471 14.59 -25.89 18.47
N ALA A 472 15.37 -25.98 17.40
CA ALA A 472 16.02 -24.83 16.81
C ALA A 472 15.03 -23.69 16.52
N SER A 473 15.39 -22.49 16.92
CA SER A 473 14.68 -21.28 16.50
C SER A 473 14.94 -21.00 15.02
N ARG A 474 14.06 -20.25 14.39
CA ARG A 474 14.21 -19.87 12.98
C ARG A 474 15.31 -18.84 12.76
N TYR A 475 15.43 -17.88 13.67
CA TYR A 475 16.46 -16.85 13.69
C TYR A 475 17.34 -16.99 14.93
N PRO A 476 18.56 -16.45 14.90
CA PRO A 476 19.35 -16.30 16.13
C PRO A 476 18.58 -15.44 17.14
N ASN A 477 18.39 -15.97 18.34
CA ASN A 477 17.70 -15.24 19.40
C ASN A 477 18.55 -14.07 19.88
N ASN A 478 17.92 -12.97 20.33
CA ASN A 478 18.57 -11.74 20.78
C ASN A 478 19.39 -11.00 19.71
N SER A 479 19.08 -11.21 18.43
CA SER A 479 19.73 -10.50 17.34
C SER A 479 19.34 -9.02 17.31
N LYS A 480 20.28 -8.19 16.85
CA LYS A 480 20.08 -6.73 16.70
C LYS A 480 20.36 -6.29 15.27
N TRP A 481 19.58 -5.34 14.82
CA TRP A 481 19.78 -4.65 13.56
C TRP A 481 19.62 -3.16 13.78
N THR A 482 20.64 -2.38 13.46
CA THR A 482 20.66 -0.94 13.71
C THR A 482 21.02 -0.19 12.46
N THR A 483 20.35 0.91 12.18
CA THR A 483 20.73 1.84 11.10
C THR A 483 20.79 3.28 11.60
N LEU A 484 21.80 4.01 11.13
CA LEU A 484 21.93 5.46 11.26
C LEU A 484 22.09 6.05 9.87
N ALA A 485 21.30 7.07 9.56
CA ALA A 485 21.33 7.68 8.25
C ALA A 485 21.19 9.20 8.30
N SER A 486 21.72 9.84 7.26
CA SER A 486 21.48 11.27 6.98
C SER A 486 21.20 11.48 5.51
N TYR A 487 20.35 12.43 5.17
CA TYR A 487 20.03 12.77 3.80
C TYR A 487 19.94 14.27 3.57
N LEU A 488 20.14 14.68 2.33
CA LEU A 488 19.95 16.02 1.81
C LEU A 488 19.29 15.93 0.44
N SER A 489 18.22 16.68 0.24
CA SER A 489 17.53 16.85 -1.03
C SER A 489 17.40 18.33 -1.36
N LEU A 490 17.62 18.67 -2.62
CA LEU A 490 17.51 20.02 -3.18
C LEU A 490 16.43 20.01 -4.27
N LYS A 491 15.50 20.93 -4.18
CA LYS A 491 14.56 21.27 -5.26
C LYS A 491 14.86 22.67 -5.77
N TYR A 492 15.08 22.80 -7.08
CA TYR A 492 15.33 24.06 -7.76
C TYR A 492 14.32 24.29 -8.88
N ARG A 493 13.60 25.40 -8.82
CA ARG A 493 12.59 25.80 -9.82
C ARG A 493 12.98 27.13 -10.46
N PRO A 494 13.75 27.12 -11.56
CA PRO A 494 14.13 28.36 -12.24
C PRO A 494 12.91 29.15 -12.76
N ASN A 495 11.81 28.48 -13.06
CA ASN A 495 10.54 29.07 -13.46
C ASN A 495 9.37 28.14 -13.13
N SER A 496 8.14 28.53 -13.46
CA SER A 496 6.92 27.76 -13.19
C SER A 496 6.79 26.44 -13.97
N LYS A 497 7.57 26.27 -15.05
CA LYS A 497 7.48 25.12 -15.97
C LYS A 497 8.57 24.06 -15.73
N LEU A 498 9.62 24.41 -15.01
CA LEU A 498 10.79 23.56 -14.86
C LEU A 498 11.13 23.36 -13.38
N SER A 499 11.26 22.11 -12.98
CA SER A 499 11.63 21.70 -11.63
C SER A 499 12.76 20.69 -11.69
N PHE A 500 13.87 20.97 -11.05
CA PHE A 500 14.97 20.03 -10.82
C PHE A 500 14.90 19.53 -9.39
N GLN A 501 15.13 18.25 -9.19
CA GLN A 501 15.24 17.64 -7.87
C GLN A 501 16.48 16.74 -7.84
N THR A 502 17.31 16.91 -6.83
CA THR A 502 18.47 16.04 -6.59
C THR A 502 18.58 15.74 -5.11
N GLY A 503 19.19 14.63 -4.78
CA GLY A 503 19.37 14.27 -3.38
C GLY A 503 20.45 13.20 -3.20
N ILE A 504 20.96 13.14 -1.98
CA ILE A 504 21.98 12.20 -1.53
C ILE A 504 21.63 11.68 -0.14
N ARG A 505 21.92 10.42 0.12
CA ARG A 505 21.75 9.81 1.45
C ARG A 505 22.92 8.88 1.75
N TYR A 506 23.40 8.97 2.97
CA TYR A 506 24.37 8.05 3.56
C TYR A 506 23.69 7.22 4.65
N ASN A 507 23.95 5.92 4.66
CA ASN A 507 23.45 4.96 5.66
C ASN A 507 24.62 4.18 6.23
N LYS A 508 24.60 3.94 7.56
CA LYS A 508 25.44 2.96 8.24
C LYS A 508 24.53 1.93 8.89
N ILE A 509 24.76 0.65 8.62
CA ILE A 509 23.96 -0.48 9.11
C ILE A 509 24.87 -1.42 9.87
N SER A 510 24.41 -1.89 11.05
CA SER A 510 25.10 -2.87 11.88
C SER A 510 24.15 -4.01 12.24
N ILE A 511 24.64 -5.24 12.13
CA ILE A 511 23.95 -6.48 12.50
C ILE A 511 24.78 -7.21 13.53
N GLU A 512 24.13 -7.67 14.61
CA GLU A 512 24.70 -8.54 15.62
C GLU A 512 23.78 -9.75 15.78
N ALA A 513 24.30 -10.96 15.56
CA ALA A 513 23.53 -12.20 15.70
C ALA A 513 24.38 -13.32 16.30
N ASP A 514 23.90 -13.90 17.41
CA ASP A 514 24.52 -15.05 18.09
C ASP A 514 23.80 -16.34 17.64
N LEU A 515 24.52 -17.17 16.90
CA LEU A 515 24.07 -18.46 16.38
C LEU A 515 24.33 -19.64 17.35
N THR A 516 25.04 -19.41 18.48
CA THR A 516 25.40 -20.46 19.44
C THR A 516 24.21 -21.33 19.89
N PRO A 517 23.02 -20.78 20.17
CA PRO A 517 21.87 -21.58 20.57
C PRO A 517 21.40 -22.57 19.50
N ASN A 518 21.60 -22.27 18.21
CA ASN A 518 21.21 -23.14 17.10
C ASN A 518 22.35 -24.12 16.70
N ALA A 519 23.58 -23.89 17.13
CA ALA A 519 24.72 -24.74 16.78
C ALA A 519 24.62 -26.17 17.36
N GLN A 520 23.81 -26.39 18.39
CA GLN A 520 23.52 -27.73 18.91
C GLN A 520 22.62 -28.58 17.97
N TYR A 521 21.90 -27.93 17.07
CA TYR A 521 20.96 -28.60 16.14
C TYR A 521 21.55 -28.74 14.73
N TYR A 522 22.45 -27.84 14.34
CA TYR A 522 22.98 -27.75 12.99
C TYR A 522 24.49 -27.54 12.98
N PRO A 523 25.21 -28.08 11.98
CA PRO A 523 26.68 -27.91 11.88
C PRO A 523 27.02 -26.51 11.30
N LEU A 524 26.73 -25.45 12.07
CA LEU A 524 26.89 -24.07 11.62
C LEU A 524 28.39 -23.75 11.41
N PRO A 525 28.74 -22.96 10.37
CA PRO A 525 30.13 -22.66 10.04
C PRO A 525 30.77 -21.62 10.98
N TYR A 526 29.94 -20.87 11.70
CA TYR A 526 30.36 -19.83 12.67
C TYR A 526 29.29 -19.67 13.74
N LEU A 527 29.67 -19.12 14.89
CA LEU A 527 28.77 -18.89 16.02
C LEU A 527 28.26 -17.45 16.13
N ASN A 528 28.88 -16.49 15.44
CA ASN A 528 28.49 -15.09 15.44
C ASN A 528 28.44 -14.58 14.00
N ALA A 529 27.33 -13.90 13.65
CA ALA A 529 27.19 -13.18 12.40
C ALA A 529 27.12 -11.68 12.72
N ASN A 530 28.25 -11.01 12.64
CA ASN A 530 28.38 -9.58 12.81
C ASN A 530 28.68 -8.95 11.45
N LEU A 531 27.84 -8.01 11.02
CA LEU A 531 28.00 -7.32 9.76
C LEU A 531 27.88 -5.82 9.97
N ASP A 532 28.91 -5.08 9.52
CA ASP A 532 28.87 -3.62 9.41
C ASP A 532 28.99 -3.23 7.94
N THR A 533 27.99 -2.55 7.41
CA THR A 533 27.98 -2.10 6.04
C THR A 533 27.52 -0.63 5.93
N SER A 534 27.87 0.03 4.86
CA SER A 534 27.43 1.39 4.59
C SER A 534 27.03 1.54 3.13
N ALA A 535 26.10 2.45 2.88
CA ALA A 535 25.65 2.73 1.53
C ALA A 535 25.47 4.22 1.29
N LEU A 536 25.90 4.65 0.10
CA LEU A 536 25.69 5.99 -0.42
C LEU A 536 24.74 5.89 -1.62
N THR A 537 23.63 6.61 -1.58
CA THR A 537 22.64 6.65 -2.67
C THR A 537 22.37 8.08 -3.10
N GLY A 538 21.99 8.24 -4.36
CA GLY A 538 21.68 9.52 -4.95
C GLY A 538 20.53 9.47 -5.94
N THR A 539 19.91 10.61 -6.18
CA THR A 539 18.89 10.82 -7.21
C THR A 539 19.09 12.17 -7.88
N ALA A 540 18.79 12.24 -9.16
CA ALA A 540 18.72 13.49 -9.90
C ALA A 540 17.60 13.36 -10.95
N GLY A 541 16.74 14.36 -11.01
CA GLY A 541 15.61 14.34 -11.92
C GLY A 541 15.12 15.72 -12.31
N VAL A 542 14.36 15.75 -13.37
CA VAL A 542 13.73 16.94 -13.93
C VAL A 542 12.29 16.67 -14.28
N SER A 543 11.42 17.61 -13.96
CA SER A 543 10.04 17.69 -14.45
C SER A 543 9.92 18.95 -15.29
N TRP A 544 9.50 18.81 -16.56
CA TRP A 544 9.43 19.89 -17.52
C TRP A 544 8.06 19.97 -18.17
N GLU A 545 7.29 20.98 -17.80
CA GLU A 545 6.06 21.37 -18.49
C GLU A 545 6.39 22.17 -19.77
N GLN A 546 6.74 21.43 -20.85
CA GLN A 546 7.07 22.02 -22.14
C GLN A 546 5.91 22.93 -22.64
N SER A 547 4.68 22.50 -22.48
CA SER A 547 3.45 23.22 -22.80
C SER A 547 2.32 22.78 -21.86
N LYS A 548 1.15 23.39 -21.96
CA LYS A 548 -0.05 22.91 -21.25
C LYS A 548 -0.45 21.48 -21.68
N THR A 549 0.00 21.02 -22.84
CA THR A 549 -0.31 19.70 -23.40
C THR A 549 0.73 18.67 -23.02
N PHE A 550 2.02 19.02 -23.00
CA PHE A 550 3.13 18.06 -22.83
C PHE A 550 3.91 18.35 -21.57
N MET A 551 4.05 17.33 -20.72
CA MET A 551 4.93 17.31 -19.56
C MET A 551 5.86 16.11 -19.61
N TRP A 552 7.16 16.37 -19.53
CA TRP A 552 8.21 15.40 -19.51
C TRP A 552 8.79 15.24 -18.11
N LYS A 553 9.16 14.03 -17.77
CA LYS A 553 9.84 13.69 -16.52
C LYS A 553 11.03 12.80 -16.84
N LEU A 554 12.18 13.12 -16.29
CA LEU A 554 13.37 12.28 -16.35
C LEU A 554 13.90 12.11 -14.95
N ASN A 555 14.23 10.89 -14.55
CA ASN A 555 14.81 10.61 -13.24
C ASN A 555 15.90 9.55 -13.37
N VAL A 556 17.02 9.77 -12.71
CA VAL A 556 18.08 8.78 -12.53
C VAL A 556 18.34 8.62 -11.04
N THR A 557 18.56 7.39 -10.59
CA THR A 557 18.63 7.11 -9.17
C THR A 557 19.51 5.91 -8.88
N SER A 558 20.16 5.92 -7.73
CA SER A 558 20.70 4.73 -7.10
C SER A 558 19.89 4.36 -5.87
N ALA A 559 19.78 3.07 -5.62
CA ALA A 559 19.12 2.49 -4.46
C ALA A 559 19.98 1.38 -3.88
N PHE A 560 19.66 0.93 -2.67
CA PHE A 560 20.34 -0.18 -2.08
C PHE A 560 19.40 -1.00 -1.19
N ARG A 561 19.79 -2.24 -0.95
CA ARG A 561 19.25 -3.09 0.08
C ARG A 561 20.40 -3.66 0.91
N ALA A 562 20.42 -3.36 2.20
CA ALA A 562 21.34 -4.01 3.11
C ALA A 562 20.80 -5.38 3.52
N PRO A 563 21.67 -6.36 3.80
CA PRO A 563 21.30 -7.58 4.48
C PRO A 563 20.58 -7.30 5.80
N ASN A 564 19.70 -8.20 6.19
CA ASN A 564 19.03 -8.18 7.50
C ASN A 564 19.17 -9.55 8.21
N ILE A 565 18.53 -9.72 9.35
CA ILE A 565 18.61 -10.96 10.13
C ILE A 565 18.02 -12.17 9.36
N ASP A 566 16.98 -11.95 8.52
CA ASP A 566 16.46 -13.03 7.65
C ASP A 566 17.50 -13.50 6.63
N ASP A 567 18.38 -12.61 6.19
CA ASP A 567 19.41 -12.94 5.21
C ASP A 567 20.62 -13.66 5.83
N VAL A 568 21.14 -13.18 6.96
CA VAL A 568 22.41 -13.62 7.52
C VAL A 568 22.28 -14.76 8.53
N GLY A 569 21.12 -14.92 9.19
CA GLY A 569 21.00 -15.81 10.35
C GLY A 569 19.91 -16.89 10.25
N LYS A 570 19.13 -16.92 9.18
CA LYS A 570 18.01 -17.84 9.06
C LYS A 570 18.42 -19.28 8.83
N VAL A 571 17.75 -20.23 9.56
CA VAL A 571 17.68 -21.64 9.18
C VAL A 571 16.22 -22.00 8.94
N PHE A 572 15.85 -22.29 7.68
CA PHE A 572 14.46 -22.53 7.32
C PHE A 572 14.28 -23.20 5.96
N ASP A 573 13.28 -24.12 5.84
CA ASP A 573 12.89 -24.70 4.55
C ASP A 573 12.26 -23.65 3.64
N SER A 574 12.87 -23.42 2.50
CA SER A 574 12.32 -22.50 1.52
C SER A 574 11.35 -23.18 0.54
N GLN A 575 11.63 -24.42 0.25
CA GLN A 575 10.84 -25.34 -0.59
C GLN A 575 11.16 -26.79 -0.21
N PRO A 576 10.31 -27.77 -0.57
CA PRO A 576 10.56 -29.17 -0.22
C PRO A 576 11.96 -29.66 -0.63
N GLY A 577 12.65 -30.31 0.29
CA GLY A 577 14.00 -30.86 0.07
C GLY A 577 15.14 -29.84 0.11
N TYR A 578 14.85 -28.56 0.42
CA TYR A 578 15.87 -27.51 0.51
C TYR A 578 15.76 -26.69 1.78
N VAL A 579 16.86 -26.43 2.44
CA VAL A 579 16.97 -25.59 3.63
C VAL A 579 17.94 -24.43 3.38
N VAL A 580 17.49 -23.21 3.71
CA VAL A 580 18.35 -22.03 3.71
C VAL A 580 19.13 -22.00 5.01
N VAL A 581 20.43 -21.79 4.92
CA VAL A 581 21.37 -21.74 6.06
C VAL A 581 22.04 -20.37 6.15
N PRO A 582 22.59 -20.00 7.32
CA PRO A 582 23.27 -18.73 7.53
C PRO A 582 24.44 -18.48 6.59
N ASN A 583 24.60 -17.22 6.14
CA ASN A 583 25.78 -16.72 5.44
C ASN A 583 26.13 -15.33 5.96
N ASN A 584 27.33 -15.13 6.51
CA ASN A 584 27.84 -13.87 7.04
C ASN A 584 28.71 -13.08 6.05
N GLU A 585 28.91 -13.60 4.83
CA GLU A 585 29.71 -12.96 3.77
C GLU A 585 28.83 -12.12 2.80
N LEU A 586 27.73 -11.59 3.31
CA LEU A 586 26.81 -10.79 2.52
C LEU A 586 27.18 -9.32 2.52
N ASP A 587 27.11 -8.71 1.33
CA ASP A 587 27.22 -7.27 1.12
C ASP A 587 25.90 -6.65 0.70
N SER A 588 25.83 -5.31 0.72
CA SER A 588 24.67 -4.58 0.23
C SER A 588 24.47 -4.79 -1.27
N GLU A 589 23.24 -5.03 -1.66
CA GLU A 589 22.77 -5.03 -3.05
C GLU A 589 22.54 -3.59 -3.49
N TYR A 590 22.99 -3.22 -4.70
CA TYR A 590 22.76 -1.92 -5.31
C TYR A 590 21.86 -2.00 -6.54
N ALA A 591 21.07 -0.95 -6.74
CA ALA A 591 20.26 -0.78 -7.94
C ALA A 591 20.52 0.61 -8.55
N TYR A 592 20.67 0.65 -9.86
CA TYR A 592 20.80 1.87 -10.63
C TYR A 592 19.64 1.96 -11.61
N GLY A 593 18.86 3.02 -11.51
CA GLY A 593 17.62 3.16 -12.27
C GLY A 593 17.58 4.42 -13.13
N GLY A 594 16.93 4.31 -14.28
CA GLY A 594 16.57 5.43 -15.15
C GLY A 594 15.09 5.35 -15.50
N GLU A 595 14.40 6.47 -15.50
CA GLU A 595 12.97 6.57 -15.85
C GLU A 595 12.74 7.78 -16.74
N LEU A 596 11.99 7.58 -17.83
CA LEU A 596 11.47 8.62 -18.70
C LEU A 596 9.94 8.56 -18.67
N GLY A 597 9.32 9.66 -18.26
CA GLY A 597 7.87 9.83 -18.23
C GLY A 597 7.39 10.89 -19.22
N LEU A 598 6.23 10.68 -19.79
CA LEU A 598 5.50 11.64 -20.62
C LEU A 598 4.03 11.66 -20.23
N THR A 599 3.55 12.83 -19.83
CA THR A 599 2.12 13.07 -19.66
C THR A 599 1.63 13.98 -20.77
N ILE A 600 0.56 13.57 -21.46
CA ILE A 600 -0.12 14.34 -22.51
C ILE A 600 -1.49 14.75 -21.96
N ASN A 601 -1.72 16.05 -21.86
CA ASN A 601 -2.97 16.64 -21.41
C ASN A 601 -3.70 17.30 -22.58
N LEU A 602 -4.81 16.72 -23.00
CA LEU A 602 -5.66 17.27 -24.05
C LEU A 602 -6.86 18.01 -23.45
N ASN A 603 -6.79 19.33 -23.41
CA ASN A 603 -7.86 20.23 -22.95
C ASN A 603 -8.40 19.94 -21.54
N ASN A 604 -7.57 19.42 -20.62
CA ASN A 604 -7.94 18.99 -19.27
C ASN A 604 -9.06 17.92 -19.21
N SER A 605 -9.37 17.29 -20.33
CA SER A 605 -10.40 16.24 -20.42
C SER A 605 -9.81 14.86 -20.67
N VAL A 606 -8.69 14.77 -21.38
CA VAL A 606 -8.03 13.49 -21.68
C VAL A 606 -6.57 13.58 -21.28
N PHE A 607 -6.14 12.64 -20.48
CA PHE A 607 -4.77 12.50 -20.02
C PHE A 607 -4.24 11.14 -20.45
N PHE A 608 -3.09 11.14 -21.13
CA PHE A 608 -2.27 9.96 -21.35
C PHE A 608 -1.03 10.07 -20.48
N ASP A 609 -0.71 9.02 -19.79
CA ASP A 609 0.51 8.88 -18.98
C ASP A 609 1.31 7.69 -19.50
N PHE A 610 2.54 7.94 -19.86
CA PHE A 610 3.49 6.93 -20.33
C PHE A 610 4.74 7.00 -19.47
N SER A 611 5.24 5.86 -19.03
CA SER A 611 6.52 5.75 -18.33
C SER A 611 7.32 4.57 -18.88
N SER A 612 8.58 4.78 -19.16
CA SER A 612 9.56 3.75 -19.51
C SER A 612 10.66 3.76 -18.46
N TYR A 613 11.04 2.59 -17.97
CA TYR A 613 12.06 2.46 -16.93
C TYR A 613 13.01 1.31 -17.21
N LEU A 614 14.24 1.47 -16.70
CA LEU A 614 15.28 0.45 -16.65
C LEU A 614 15.91 0.48 -15.27
N THR A 615 16.04 -0.69 -14.64
CA THR A 615 16.76 -0.88 -13.38
C THR A 615 17.80 -1.98 -13.55
N TYR A 616 19.04 -1.65 -13.23
CA TYR A 616 20.15 -2.58 -13.20
C TYR A 616 20.50 -2.87 -11.74
N LEU A 617 20.43 -4.16 -11.35
CA LEU A 617 20.88 -4.64 -10.06
C LEU A 617 22.32 -5.09 -10.15
N ASP A 618 23.12 -4.69 -9.19
CA ASP A 618 24.48 -5.13 -8.99
C ASP A 618 24.60 -5.78 -7.60
N ASN A 619 25.37 -6.86 -7.51
CA ASN A 619 25.51 -7.61 -6.26
C ASN A 619 24.16 -8.16 -5.74
N ALA A 620 23.25 -8.59 -6.62
CA ALA A 620 21.93 -9.06 -6.22
C ALA A 620 22.02 -10.25 -5.26
N ILE A 621 21.33 -10.11 -4.13
CA ILE A 621 21.27 -11.16 -3.10
C ILE A 621 20.25 -12.21 -3.53
N MET A 622 20.72 -13.42 -3.82
CA MET A 622 19.94 -14.55 -4.31
C MET A 622 20.24 -15.83 -3.53
N ARG A 623 19.31 -16.79 -3.58
CA ARG A 623 19.51 -18.13 -3.05
C ARG A 623 20.26 -18.99 -4.05
N ASP A 624 21.28 -19.68 -3.56
CA ASP A 624 21.95 -20.70 -4.34
C ASP A 624 22.51 -21.81 -3.46
N PHE A 625 22.96 -22.91 -4.09
CA PHE A 625 23.59 -24.01 -3.38
C PHE A 625 24.79 -23.55 -2.55
N PHE A 626 24.86 -24.05 -1.34
CA PHE A 626 25.90 -23.67 -0.39
C PHE A 626 26.32 -24.87 0.44
N SER A 627 27.61 -24.98 0.69
CA SER A 627 28.15 -26.05 1.57
C SER A 627 28.52 -25.50 2.94
N ILE A 628 27.98 -26.09 3.98
CA ILE A 628 28.38 -25.80 5.37
C ILE A 628 29.50 -26.73 5.78
N ASN A 629 30.71 -26.22 6.06
CA ASN A 629 31.86 -27.04 6.45
C ASN A 629 32.10 -28.23 5.51
N GLY A 630 31.87 -28.04 4.19
CA GLY A 630 31.97 -29.06 3.17
C GLY A 630 30.78 -30.02 3.05
N VAL A 631 29.71 -29.83 3.84
CA VAL A 631 28.47 -30.61 3.77
C VAL A 631 27.42 -29.87 2.98
N SER A 632 26.88 -30.51 1.92
CA SER A 632 25.86 -29.96 1.03
C SER A 632 24.44 -30.39 1.39
N GLN A 633 24.26 -31.22 2.41
CA GLN A 633 22.96 -31.66 2.90
C GLN A 633 22.95 -31.74 4.42
N ILE A 634 21.87 -31.32 5.06
CA ILE A 634 21.65 -31.43 6.49
C ILE A 634 20.25 -32.01 6.78
N PHE A 635 20.12 -32.66 7.94
CA PHE A 635 18.81 -33.11 8.43
C PHE A 635 18.06 -31.92 8.99
N TYR A 636 16.86 -31.65 8.42
CA TYR A 636 16.01 -30.54 8.82
C TYR A 636 14.54 -30.98 8.85
N ASP A 637 13.86 -30.75 9.99
CA ASP A 637 12.41 -31.00 10.19
C ASP A 637 11.94 -32.37 9.67
N GLY A 638 12.75 -33.42 9.85
CA GLY A 638 12.40 -34.81 9.53
C GLY A 638 12.83 -35.31 8.15
N GLU A 639 13.59 -34.55 7.38
CA GLU A 639 14.12 -34.98 6.07
C GLU A 639 15.53 -34.48 5.79
N MET A 640 16.27 -35.18 4.93
CA MET A 640 17.54 -34.67 4.41
C MET A 640 17.29 -33.60 3.39
N CYS A 641 17.81 -32.40 3.64
CA CYS A 641 17.63 -31.23 2.78
C CYS A 641 18.96 -30.78 2.19
N SER A 642 18.97 -30.44 0.92
CA SER A 642 20.09 -29.74 0.27
C SER A 642 20.20 -28.32 0.82
N THR A 643 21.43 -27.91 1.14
CA THR A 643 21.69 -26.60 1.72
C THR A 643 21.79 -25.51 0.66
N LEU A 644 21.05 -24.41 0.89
CA LEU A 644 21.10 -23.18 0.15
C LEU A 644 21.54 -22.05 1.08
N ALA A 645 22.21 -21.02 0.57
CA ALA A 645 22.40 -19.76 1.28
C ALA A 645 22.04 -18.57 0.41
N LEU A 646 21.79 -17.43 1.02
CA LEU A 646 21.75 -16.17 0.31
C LEU A 646 23.19 -15.73 0.01
N GLN A 647 23.45 -15.29 -1.18
CA GLN A 647 24.79 -14.96 -1.71
C GLN A 647 24.68 -13.77 -2.66
N ASN A 648 25.71 -12.94 -2.75
CA ASN A 648 25.81 -11.84 -3.71
C ASN A 648 26.37 -12.35 -5.04
N LEU A 649 25.53 -12.92 -5.88
CA LEU A 649 25.97 -13.70 -7.03
C LEU A 649 25.64 -13.07 -8.37
N SER A 650 24.72 -12.13 -8.44
CA SER A 650 24.05 -11.87 -9.71
C SER A 650 24.00 -10.39 -10.08
N LYS A 651 23.98 -10.19 -11.38
CA LYS A 651 23.57 -8.95 -12.03
C LYS A 651 22.23 -9.20 -12.67
N ALA A 652 21.27 -8.31 -12.41
CA ALA A 652 19.96 -8.40 -13.02
C ALA A 652 19.60 -7.09 -13.71
N ARG A 653 18.86 -7.20 -14.80
CA ARG A 653 18.28 -6.05 -15.50
C ARG A 653 16.76 -6.22 -15.57
N ILE A 654 16.03 -5.19 -15.16
CA ILE A 654 14.58 -5.17 -15.22
C ILE A 654 14.18 -3.88 -15.93
N TYR A 655 13.34 -3.99 -16.96
CA TYR A 655 12.84 -2.85 -17.69
C TYR A 655 11.35 -3.05 -17.99
N GLY A 656 10.68 -1.95 -18.26
CA GLY A 656 9.26 -2.03 -18.58
C GLY A 656 8.66 -0.72 -19.03
N PHE A 657 7.39 -0.83 -19.38
CA PHE A 657 6.54 0.27 -19.82
C PHE A 657 5.25 0.27 -19.04
N GLU A 658 4.83 1.45 -18.66
CA GLU A 658 3.56 1.68 -17.96
C GLU A 658 2.75 2.70 -18.73
N PHE A 659 1.48 2.40 -18.97
CA PHE A 659 0.55 3.26 -19.69
C PHE A 659 -0.65 3.57 -18.79
N GLY A 660 -1.12 4.80 -18.87
CA GLY A 660 -2.33 5.27 -18.24
C GLY A 660 -3.15 6.12 -19.22
N LEU A 661 -4.44 5.93 -19.19
CA LEU A 661 -5.43 6.75 -19.87
C LEU A 661 -6.49 7.18 -18.87
N LYS A 662 -6.77 8.46 -18.79
CA LYS A 662 -7.93 9.00 -18.10
C LYS A 662 -8.65 9.97 -19.03
N ALA A 663 -9.91 9.68 -19.39
CA ALA A 663 -10.68 10.48 -20.30
C ALA A 663 -12.05 10.83 -19.70
N GLN A 664 -12.28 12.12 -19.45
CA GLN A 664 -13.57 12.67 -19.05
C GLN A 664 -14.38 12.96 -20.32
N LEU A 665 -15.24 12.04 -20.74
CA LEU A 665 -16.05 12.16 -21.96
C LEU A 665 -17.22 13.12 -21.79
N SER A 666 -17.76 13.22 -20.58
CA SER A 666 -18.79 14.19 -20.20
C SER A 666 -18.70 14.50 -18.69
N ASN A 667 -19.54 15.39 -18.18
CA ASN A 667 -19.61 15.66 -16.74
C ASN A 667 -19.93 14.42 -15.88
N SER A 668 -20.46 13.37 -16.49
CA SER A 668 -20.92 12.16 -15.79
C SER A 668 -20.19 10.89 -16.22
N LEU A 669 -19.40 10.91 -17.30
CA LEU A 669 -18.79 9.71 -17.88
C LEU A 669 -17.28 9.86 -17.97
N GLU A 670 -16.56 8.96 -17.31
CA GLU A 670 -15.09 8.85 -17.31
C GLU A 670 -14.67 7.46 -17.80
N ILE A 671 -13.61 7.41 -18.60
CA ILE A 671 -12.87 6.18 -18.91
C ILE A 671 -11.50 6.27 -18.25
N ASN A 672 -11.09 5.18 -17.63
CA ASN A 672 -9.81 5.07 -16.94
C ASN A 672 -9.19 3.71 -17.27
N SER A 673 -7.93 3.66 -17.66
CA SER A 673 -7.23 2.41 -17.98
C SER A 673 -5.77 2.52 -17.60
N GLN A 674 -5.22 1.44 -17.07
CA GLN A 674 -3.81 1.34 -16.72
C GLN A 674 -3.32 -0.06 -17.05
N PHE A 675 -2.10 -0.17 -17.58
CA PHE A 675 -1.44 -1.45 -17.77
C PHE A 675 0.07 -1.35 -17.72
N SER A 676 0.71 -2.46 -17.38
CA SER A 676 2.14 -2.60 -17.20
C SER A 676 2.68 -3.77 -17.98
N LEU A 677 3.80 -3.54 -18.64
CA LEU A 677 4.65 -4.52 -19.34
C LEU A 677 5.98 -4.57 -18.60
N ILE A 678 6.38 -5.75 -18.15
CA ILE A 678 7.62 -5.93 -17.37
C ILE A 678 8.43 -7.05 -18.00
N ASN A 679 9.73 -6.83 -18.15
CA ASN A 679 10.69 -7.85 -18.52
C ASN A 679 11.90 -7.78 -17.57
N GLY A 680 12.48 -8.92 -17.24
CA GLY A 680 13.64 -8.99 -16.37
C GLY A 680 14.42 -10.27 -16.55
N ARG A 681 15.74 -10.12 -16.67
CA ARG A 681 16.69 -11.21 -16.79
C ARG A 681 17.83 -11.03 -15.80
N GLN A 682 18.34 -12.14 -15.30
CA GLN A 682 19.47 -12.20 -14.39
C GLN A 682 20.42 -13.33 -14.79
N ASN A 683 21.69 -13.18 -14.47
CA ASN A 683 22.65 -14.26 -14.67
C ASN A 683 22.63 -15.18 -13.44
N ASN A 684 22.62 -16.49 -13.67
CA ASN A 684 22.88 -17.46 -12.61
C ASN A 684 24.40 -17.65 -12.41
N ASN A 685 24.84 -18.52 -11.49
CA ASN A 685 26.25 -18.81 -11.20
C ASN A 685 27.06 -19.39 -12.37
N HIS A 686 26.40 -19.81 -13.45
CA HIS A 686 27.02 -20.34 -14.65
C HIS A 686 27.01 -19.33 -15.80
N ASP A 687 26.76 -18.04 -15.51
CA ASP A 687 26.57 -16.96 -16.49
C ASP A 687 25.45 -17.22 -17.51
N ILE A 688 24.49 -18.09 -17.17
CA ILE A 688 23.31 -18.34 -18.01
C ILE A 688 22.24 -17.33 -17.65
N GLU A 689 21.70 -16.68 -18.67
CA GLU A 689 20.62 -15.71 -18.48
C GLU A 689 19.28 -16.44 -18.21
N VAL A 690 18.67 -16.13 -17.03
CA VAL A 690 17.41 -16.74 -16.55
C VAL A 690 16.41 -15.64 -16.17
N PRO A 691 15.09 -15.93 -16.15
CA PRO A 691 14.09 -14.97 -15.72
C PRO A 691 14.26 -14.54 -14.24
N VAL A 692 13.99 -13.27 -13.94
CA VAL A 692 13.91 -12.76 -12.57
C VAL A 692 12.63 -13.22 -11.91
N ARG A 693 12.69 -13.60 -10.63
CA ARG A 693 11.62 -14.26 -9.87
C ARG A 693 10.27 -13.53 -9.85
N HIS A 694 10.25 -12.21 -9.76
CA HIS A 694 9.04 -11.39 -9.60
C HIS A 694 8.64 -10.63 -10.88
N VAL A 695 9.15 -11.04 -12.03
CA VAL A 695 8.68 -10.55 -13.30
C VAL A 695 7.35 -11.22 -13.61
N VAL A 696 6.28 -10.42 -13.59
CA VAL A 696 4.92 -10.88 -13.81
C VAL A 696 4.51 -10.71 -15.27
N PRO A 697 3.51 -11.46 -15.77
CA PRO A 697 2.95 -11.24 -17.09
C PRO A 697 2.44 -9.80 -17.26
N THR A 698 2.22 -9.35 -18.49
CA THR A 698 1.50 -8.10 -18.76
C THR A 698 0.18 -8.09 -18.01
N PHE A 699 -0.11 -7.03 -17.29
CA PHE A 699 -1.35 -6.92 -16.50
C PHE A 699 -1.90 -5.49 -16.51
N GLY A 700 -3.17 -5.37 -16.16
CA GLY A 700 -3.82 -4.06 -16.08
C GLY A 700 -5.31 -4.12 -15.82
N ASN A 701 -5.91 -2.95 -15.94
CA ASN A 701 -7.35 -2.76 -15.82
C ASN A 701 -7.88 -1.69 -16.79
N ALA A 702 -9.19 -1.71 -16.99
CA ALA A 702 -9.90 -0.63 -17.68
C ALA A 702 -11.28 -0.47 -17.05
N HIS A 703 -11.69 0.78 -16.84
CA HIS A 703 -12.90 1.19 -16.16
C HIS A 703 -13.73 2.12 -17.03
N ILE A 704 -15.04 1.98 -16.96
CA ILE A 704 -16.02 2.94 -17.45
C ILE A 704 -16.83 3.37 -16.24
N VAL A 705 -16.62 4.60 -15.80
CA VAL A 705 -17.27 5.16 -14.61
C VAL A 705 -18.32 6.17 -15.03
N TRP A 706 -19.57 5.89 -14.67
CA TRP A 706 -20.67 6.84 -14.79
C TRP A 706 -21.07 7.35 -13.40
N ASN A 707 -21.18 8.68 -13.27
CA ASN A 707 -21.40 9.32 -11.99
C ASN A 707 -22.44 10.44 -12.10
N ASN A 708 -23.39 10.46 -11.18
CA ASN A 708 -24.25 11.61 -10.91
C ASN A 708 -24.26 11.95 -9.41
N ASP A 709 -25.10 12.91 -8.98
CA ASP A 709 -25.12 13.38 -7.59
C ASP A 709 -25.38 12.25 -6.55
N LYS A 710 -26.09 11.18 -6.93
CA LYS A 710 -26.50 10.09 -6.02
C LYS A 710 -25.91 8.74 -6.36
N LEU A 711 -25.63 8.48 -7.64
CA LEU A 711 -25.25 7.15 -8.11
C LEU A 711 -23.93 7.22 -8.85
N THR A 712 -22.99 6.38 -8.43
CA THR A 712 -21.76 6.07 -9.16
C THR A 712 -21.84 4.62 -9.62
N PHE A 713 -21.63 4.38 -10.90
CA PHE A 713 -21.57 3.06 -11.52
C PHE A 713 -20.21 2.90 -12.18
N ASP A 714 -19.52 1.78 -11.90
CA ASP A 714 -18.21 1.45 -12.44
C ASP A 714 -18.27 0.05 -13.04
N ALA A 715 -18.13 -0.06 -14.36
CA ALA A 715 -17.93 -1.33 -15.06
C ALA A 715 -16.45 -1.44 -15.42
N PHE A 716 -15.82 -2.55 -15.04
CA PHE A 716 -14.38 -2.69 -15.21
C PHE A 716 -13.93 -4.10 -15.56
N VAL A 717 -12.79 -4.19 -16.21
CA VAL A 717 -12.06 -5.41 -16.52
C VAL A 717 -10.70 -5.38 -15.82
N ASN A 718 -10.34 -6.49 -15.19
CA ASN A 718 -8.96 -6.79 -14.78
C ASN A 718 -8.45 -7.92 -15.66
N PHE A 719 -7.19 -7.85 -16.09
CA PHE A 719 -6.60 -8.85 -16.96
C PHE A 719 -5.13 -9.10 -16.65
N SER A 720 -4.66 -10.30 -17.01
CA SER A 720 -3.25 -10.68 -17.01
C SER A 720 -2.96 -11.53 -18.24
N GLY A 721 -1.81 -11.32 -18.86
CA GLY A 721 -1.28 -12.15 -19.93
C GLY A 721 -0.82 -13.52 -19.43
N SER A 722 -0.30 -14.34 -20.34
CA SER A 722 0.33 -15.63 -20.04
C SER A 722 1.84 -15.49 -19.92
N LEU A 723 2.49 -16.47 -19.27
CA LEU A 723 3.91 -16.75 -19.37
C LEU A 723 4.13 -18.22 -19.65
N ASP A 724 5.05 -18.51 -20.57
CA ASP A 724 5.48 -19.87 -20.89
C ASP A 724 6.54 -20.35 -19.87
N THR A 725 6.85 -21.65 -19.93
CA THR A 725 7.78 -22.32 -18.99
C THR A 725 9.17 -21.63 -18.91
N ASP A 726 9.71 -21.21 -20.03
CA ASP A 726 11.03 -20.58 -20.14
C ASP A 726 11.07 -19.11 -19.67
N GLU A 727 9.91 -18.53 -19.42
CA GLU A 727 9.75 -17.19 -18.84
C GLU A 727 9.53 -17.23 -17.33
N ILE A 728 9.31 -18.43 -16.75
CA ILE A 728 9.12 -18.61 -15.30
C ILE A 728 10.47 -18.87 -14.64
N SER A 729 10.77 -18.13 -13.58
CA SER A 729 11.99 -18.33 -12.80
C SER A 729 12.00 -19.70 -12.11
N ASN A 730 13.13 -20.40 -12.19
CA ASN A 730 13.36 -21.69 -11.52
C ASN A 730 13.36 -21.58 -9.98
N GLU A 731 13.44 -20.37 -9.42
CA GLU A 731 13.28 -20.14 -7.98
C GLU A 731 11.82 -20.30 -7.49
N LEU A 732 10.85 -20.42 -8.40
CA LEU A 732 9.44 -20.60 -8.10
C LEU A 732 9.07 -22.08 -8.17
N SER A 733 8.35 -22.54 -7.16
CA SER A 733 7.90 -23.94 -7.10
C SER A 733 6.83 -24.25 -8.15
N SER A 734 6.99 -25.33 -8.89
CA SER A 734 6.11 -25.73 -10.03
C SER A 734 4.64 -25.91 -9.63
N HIS A 735 4.35 -26.36 -8.39
CA HIS A 735 2.98 -26.56 -7.90
C HIS A 735 2.14 -25.26 -7.80
N LEU A 736 2.79 -24.08 -7.90
CA LEU A 736 2.10 -22.79 -7.92
C LEU A 736 1.43 -22.51 -9.27
N PHE A 737 1.77 -23.23 -10.32
CA PHE A 737 1.40 -22.98 -11.70
C PHE A 737 0.46 -24.05 -12.27
N ALA A 738 -0.19 -23.72 -13.38
CA ALA A 738 -0.81 -24.70 -14.24
C ALA A 738 0.26 -25.59 -14.90
N GLN A 739 -0.11 -26.77 -15.35
CA GLN A 739 0.79 -27.70 -16.02
C GLN A 739 0.28 -27.99 -17.43
N ASP A 740 1.18 -27.91 -18.40
CA ASP A 740 0.89 -28.30 -19.78
C ASP A 740 0.77 -29.84 -19.94
N THR A 741 0.52 -30.30 -21.12
CA THR A 741 0.38 -31.75 -21.43
C THR A 741 1.67 -32.56 -21.18
N GLN A 742 2.82 -31.89 -21.04
CA GLN A 742 4.11 -32.49 -20.72
C GLN A 742 4.47 -32.37 -19.24
N GLY A 743 3.57 -31.83 -18.41
CA GLY A 743 3.80 -31.56 -16.99
C GLY A 743 4.69 -30.34 -16.69
N ARG A 744 4.95 -29.47 -17.66
CA ARG A 744 5.78 -28.25 -17.47
C ARG A 744 4.92 -27.12 -16.93
N PRO A 745 5.44 -26.29 -15.99
CA PRO A 745 4.68 -25.18 -15.41
C PRO A 745 4.49 -24.04 -16.43
N TYR A 746 3.30 -23.43 -16.46
CA TYR A 746 3.00 -22.22 -17.19
C TYR A 746 1.98 -21.36 -16.44
N ALA A 747 1.92 -20.07 -16.74
CA ALA A 747 0.91 -19.17 -16.19
C ALA A 747 -0.14 -18.85 -17.28
N PRO A 748 -1.39 -19.33 -17.17
CA PRO A 748 -2.45 -19.01 -18.12
C PRO A 748 -2.84 -17.52 -18.06
N SER A 749 -3.19 -16.94 -19.20
CA SER A 749 -3.86 -15.64 -19.25
C SER A 749 -5.26 -15.71 -18.66
N TRP A 750 -5.72 -14.59 -18.09
CA TRP A 750 -7.07 -14.48 -17.55
C TRP A 750 -7.59 -13.05 -17.63
N TYR A 751 -8.91 -12.90 -17.58
CA TYR A 751 -9.56 -11.62 -17.39
C TYR A 751 -10.86 -11.80 -16.60
N THR A 752 -11.27 -10.76 -15.87
CA THR A 752 -12.54 -10.73 -15.15
C THR A 752 -13.33 -9.50 -15.55
N LEU A 753 -14.64 -9.70 -15.77
CA LEU A 753 -15.60 -8.60 -15.93
C LEU A 753 -16.26 -8.33 -14.58
N ASN A 754 -16.35 -7.08 -14.22
CA ASN A 754 -16.79 -6.66 -12.89
C ASN A 754 -17.68 -5.42 -13.00
N ILE A 755 -18.62 -5.29 -12.07
CA ILE A 755 -19.50 -4.14 -11.92
C ILE A 755 -19.51 -3.73 -10.47
N ARG A 756 -19.48 -2.43 -10.23
CA ARG A 756 -19.55 -1.84 -8.89
C ARG A 756 -20.46 -0.62 -8.92
N THR A 757 -21.24 -0.47 -7.86
CA THR A 757 -22.22 0.62 -7.77
C THR A 757 -22.20 1.20 -6.36
N LYS A 758 -22.12 2.53 -6.24
CA LYS A 758 -22.30 3.25 -4.99
C LYS A 758 -23.55 4.13 -5.11
N TYR A 759 -24.49 3.98 -4.17
CA TYR A 759 -25.71 4.77 -4.10
C TYR A 759 -25.76 5.58 -2.80
N LYS A 760 -25.81 6.90 -2.90
CA LYS A 760 -26.02 7.81 -1.76
C LYS A 760 -27.52 7.85 -1.44
N PHE A 761 -27.94 7.01 -0.47
CA PHE A 761 -29.34 6.98 -0.06
C PHE A 761 -29.74 8.30 0.64
N SER A 762 -28.86 8.84 1.46
CA SER A 762 -28.97 10.15 2.10
C SER A 762 -27.60 10.81 2.21
N ASP A 763 -27.50 11.99 2.82
CA ASP A 763 -26.22 12.63 3.12
C ASP A 763 -25.40 11.84 4.16
N THR A 764 -26.04 10.96 4.93
CA THR A 764 -25.42 10.16 6.00
C THR A 764 -25.28 8.67 5.65
N ILE A 765 -26.07 8.14 4.70
CA ILE A 765 -26.09 6.71 4.38
C ILE A 765 -25.70 6.50 2.93
N SER A 766 -24.68 5.66 2.70
CA SER A 766 -24.32 5.16 1.38
C SER A 766 -24.34 3.62 1.34
N LEU A 767 -24.74 3.08 0.18
CA LEU A 767 -24.77 1.66 -0.13
C LEU A 767 -23.79 1.38 -1.25
N VAL A 768 -23.00 0.32 -1.11
CA VAL A 768 -22.13 -0.17 -2.19
C VAL A 768 -22.50 -1.62 -2.49
N GLY A 769 -22.75 -1.91 -3.77
CA GLY A 769 -22.96 -3.25 -4.28
C GLY A 769 -21.98 -3.54 -5.40
N SER A 770 -21.35 -4.73 -5.40
CA SER A 770 -20.46 -5.16 -6.47
C SER A 770 -20.74 -6.59 -6.89
N ILE A 771 -20.52 -6.88 -8.17
CA ILE A 771 -20.46 -8.23 -8.72
C ILE A 771 -19.09 -8.34 -9.39
N GLU A 772 -18.20 -9.11 -8.79
CA GLU A 772 -16.87 -9.34 -9.31
C GLU A 772 -16.80 -10.72 -9.98
N ASN A 773 -15.96 -10.84 -11.00
CA ASN A 773 -15.80 -12.04 -11.80
C ASN A 773 -17.17 -12.60 -12.28
N ILE A 774 -17.92 -11.79 -13.02
CA ILE A 774 -19.29 -12.10 -13.51
C ILE A 774 -19.29 -13.41 -14.31
N LEU A 775 -18.24 -13.68 -15.07
CA LEU A 775 -18.09 -14.88 -15.89
C LEU A 775 -17.76 -16.13 -15.06
N ASN A 776 -17.52 -15.96 -13.75
CA ASN A 776 -17.14 -17.05 -12.85
C ASN A 776 -15.92 -17.84 -13.35
N GLN A 777 -14.95 -17.15 -13.96
CA GLN A 777 -13.71 -17.74 -14.44
C GLN A 777 -12.85 -18.20 -13.26
N GLY A 778 -12.36 -19.44 -13.30
CA GLY A 778 -11.35 -19.92 -12.36
C GLY A 778 -9.97 -19.53 -12.87
N TYR A 779 -9.25 -18.76 -12.07
CA TYR A 779 -7.90 -18.31 -12.39
C TYR A 779 -7.06 -18.23 -11.11
N ARG A 780 -5.74 -18.20 -11.32
CA ARG A 780 -4.76 -18.00 -10.25
C ARG A 780 -3.80 -16.91 -10.70
N PRO A 781 -3.67 -15.80 -9.92
CA PRO A 781 -2.66 -14.78 -10.22
C PRO A 781 -1.26 -15.38 -10.22
N PHE A 782 -0.36 -14.87 -11.06
CA PHE A 782 1.01 -15.36 -11.23
C PHE A 782 1.70 -15.63 -9.89
N ALA A 783 2.36 -16.78 -9.78
CA ALA A 783 3.11 -17.25 -8.61
C ALA A 783 2.31 -17.25 -7.29
N SER A 784 0.98 -17.24 -7.35
CA SER A 784 0.10 -17.34 -6.18
C SER A 784 -0.14 -18.81 -5.82
N GLY A 785 -0.25 -19.10 -4.52
CA GLY A 785 -0.56 -20.43 -4.01
C GLY A 785 -2.05 -20.69 -3.85
N ILE A 786 -2.89 -19.65 -3.99
CA ILE A 786 -4.35 -19.71 -3.85
C ILE A 786 -4.99 -19.20 -5.15
N SER A 787 -6.06 -19.88 -5.59
CA SER A 787 -6.85 -19.40 -6.72
C SER A 787 -7.76 -18.26 -6.29
N ALA A 788 -8.02 -17.34 -7.22
CA ALA A 788 -8.84 -16.17 -6.98
C ALA A 788 -10.34 -16.51 -6.78
N PRO A 789 -11.12 -15.58 -6.19
CA PRO A 789 -12.57 -15.75 -6.03
C PRO A 789 -13.27 -16.05 -7.36
N GLY A 790 -14.28 -16.93 -7.32
CA GLY A 790 -15.28 -17.05 -8.39
C GLY A 790 -16.20 -15.84 -8.44
N SER A 791 -17.38 -15.97 -9.02
CA SER A 791 -18.38 -14.89 -8.99
C SER A 791 -18.65 -14.51 -7.54
N ASN A 792 -18.46 -13.25 -7.24
CA ASN A 792 -18.50 -12.71 -5.88
C ASN A 792 -19.46 -11.53 -5.82
N PHE A 793 -20.50 -11.64 -4.99
CA PHE A 793 -21.41 -10.55 -4.66
C PHE A 793 -20.94 -9.91 -3.38
N ILE A 794 -20.68 -8.60 -3.43
CA ILE A 794 -20.22 -7.80 -2.30
C ILE A 794 -21.27 -6.75 -2.03
N PHE A 795 -21.62 -6.59 -0.77
CA PHE A 795 -22.53 -5.55 -0.30
C PHE A 795 -21.93 -4.84 0.91
N SER A 796 -22.00 -3.52 0.92
CA SER A 796 -21.71 -2.76 2.13
C SER A 796 -22.67 -1.60 2.34
N ILE A 797 -22.88 -1.28 3.60
CA ILE A 797 -23.61 -0.12 4.08
C ILE A 797 -22.66 0.74 4.91
N SER A 798 -22.60 2.02 4.59
CA SER A 798 -21.81 3.00 5.31
C SER A 798 -22.73 4.09 5.89
N TYR A 799 -22.53 4.39 7.16
CA TYR A 799 -23.20 5.49 7.89
C TYR A 799 -22.14 6.50 8.33
N LYS A 800 -22.32 7.77 7.93
CA LYS A 800 -21.44 8.88 8.28
C LYS A 800 -22.28 10.06 8.79
N ASN A 801 -22.00 10.50 10.02
CA ASN A 801 -22.68 11.63 10.64
C ASN A 801 -21.72 12.80 10.82
#